data_1419f97bd600bb38402f10f73a14cb88
#
_entry.id   1419f97bd600bb38402f10f73a14cb88
#
_cell.length_a   1.000
_cell.length_b   1.000
_cell.length_c   1.000
_cell.angle_alpha   90.00
_cell.angle_beta   90.00
_cell.angle_gamma   90.00
#
_symmetry.space_group_name_H-M   'P 1'
#
loop_
_entity.id
_entity.type
_entity.pdbx_description
1 polymer ?
#
loop_
_entity_poly.entity_id
_entity_poly.type
_entity_poly.pdbx_seq_one_letter_code
_entity_poly.pdbx_strand_id
1 'polypeptide(L)'
;MTVVERPQLAHVGRSVRRRDAEEKLRGAAEFVGDIVVPRMLHGKVLRSPFAHANVLSVDTTEAESLPGVVCVLTGADLADLDPYWGHAIKDRPIVALERVRFAGEPVAAVAAEDEATAAAAVNAIRVEYEELPVAGTVDEALAADAPLVHEGELRPGLFHGLGELPPRDGNVCYRYRIDRGELQAVFARADLVVEGEYTFPAVYQYAMETHTVVAQVERDEITVWSTCQHPFLVRAELADLFAVPLANVRIVVPYLGGGFGSKSYTKMEPLTVALARKAGRPVRIQNRVDESMVTTRRHGMRCRMRTASTADGRLLGREVDCWFDTGGYADNGPRVTATGGDAAPGPYRWHAYVVDARCVYTNTAPSGSYRAFGAAHLQWIGESQIDELARRAGLDPLIVRRENLCRPGDELRSGAKALDADLVGDVEKVADAVGWGEPKPPNVGRGVSVGLLAAGAHPVSTAIVRLEADGQVVVLVGTTEVGQGPRTAFAQIAAEELGVAVERVVVRGTDTRFTPYDRSTGASRSTTIAGLAVQRAARHVREQLEEIAAGEKVDPAAYPDLLRRHFGLAGGELIGRGEVAPTGSGSYAEGPVFWEVCVGAAEVEVEPETGVVRVRRTATAADVGRAINPQLVRRQDEGATMQGLGNALFEELIFEDGQLLNDTLLDYRVPSFEDLPDEMTCVIVENEDGPGPFGAKGCGEGALAAVPAAVVNALADAGVPMQELPLTPERVWRRIRTLKEEGRWPP
;
A
#
# COMPACT_ATOMS: atom_id res chain seq x y z
N MET A 1 33.71 -3.53 20.79
CA MET A 1 32.54 -2.64 20.68
C MET A 1 32.21 -2.13 22.07
N THR A 2 32.35 -0.84 22.33
CA THR A 2 31.94 -0.22 23.59
C THR A 2 30.42 -0.25 23.62
N VAL A 3 29.83 -0.95 24.59
CA VAL A 3 28.37 -0.91 24.84
C VAL A 3 28.08 0.53 25.29
N VAL A 4 27.53 1.33 24.39
CA VAL A 4 26.99 2.65 24.75
C VAL A 4 25.73 2.35 25.55
N GLU A 5 25.72 2.67 26.86
CA GLU A 5 24.50 2.57 27.67
C GLU A 5 23.41 3.43 27.02
N ARG A 6 22.36 2.76 26.54
CA ARG A 6 21.22 3.43 25.93
C ARG A 6 20.46 4.23 26.99
N PRO A 7 20.12 5.52 26.76
CA PRO A 7 19.26 6.24 27.69
C PRO A 7 17.94 5.47 27.80
N GLN A 8 17.57 5.10 29.00
CA GLN A 8 16.31 4.38 29.28
C GLN A 8 15.16 5.40 29.14
N LEU A 9 14.43 5.34 28.01
CA LEU A 9 13.26 6.14 27.75
C LEU A 9 12.07 5.65 28.59
N ALA A 10 11.21 6.58 29.00
CA ALA A 10 10.11 6.29 29.90
C ALA A 10 8.94 5.58 29.20
N HIS A 11 8.67 5.96 27.95
CA HIS A 11 7.50 5.52 27.20
C HIS A 11 7.86 4.87 25.86
N VAL A 12 8.87 5.39 25.15
CA VAL A 12 9.35 4.85 23.89
C VAL A 12 10.12 3.54 24.12
N GLY A 13 9.93 2.54 23.25
CA GLY A 13 10.49 1.20 23.42
C GLY A 13 9.66 0.28 24.31
N ARG A 14 8.51 0.74 24.80
CA ARG A 14 7.60 -0.04 25.65
C ARG A 14 6.33 -0.43 24.90
N SER A 15 5.84 -1.63 25.15
CA SER A 15 4.56 -2.14 24.63
C SER A 15 3.39 -1.53 25.41
N VAL A 16 3.06 -0.29 25.10
CA VAL A 16 1.90 0.38 25.68
C VAL A 16 0.63 -0.13 25.02
N ARG A 17 -0.43 -0.34 25.81
CA ARG A 17 -1.74 -0.76 25.31
C ARG A 17 -2.29 0.27 24.31
N ARG A 18 -2.90 -0.22 23.21
CA ARG A 18 -3.56 0.65 22.21
C ARG A 18 -4.56 1.58 22.85
N ARG A 19 -4.46 2.88 22.54
CA ARG A 19 -5.34 3.93 23.06
C ARG A 19 -6.78 3.81 22.54
N ASP A 20 -6.95 3.27 21.34
CA ASP A 20 -8.22 3.08 20.64
C ASP A 20 -8.81 1.67 20.84
N ALA A 21 -8.19 0.81 21.64
CA ALA A 21 -8.64 -0.57 21.82
C ALA A 21 -10.00 -0.67 22.48
N GLU A 22 -10.27 0.15 23.49
CA GLU A 22 -11.52 0.10 24.26
C GLU A 22 -12.72 0.51 23.41
N GLU A 23 -12.60 1.60 22.64
CA GLU A 23 -13.63 2.07 21.73
C GLU A 23 -13.99 1.01 20.68
N LYS A 24 -12.97 0.37 20.10
CA LYS A 24 -13.14 -0.70 19.08
C LYS A 24 -13.79 -1.94 19.67
N LEU A 25 -13.35 -2.40 20.84
CA LEU A 25 -13.88 -3.61 21.48
C LEU A 25 -15.32 -3.44 21.98
N ARG A 26 -15.72 -2.21 22.30
CA ARG A 26 -17.09 -1.90 22.76
C ARG A 26 -18.03 -1.52 21.61
N GLY A 27 -17.56 -1.48 20.36
CA GLY A 27 -18.34 -1.00 19.22
C GLY A 27 -18.66 0.51 19.28
N ALA A 28 -17.86 1.29 20.02
CA ALA A 28 -18.00 2.74 20.14
C ALA A 28 -17.09 3.50 19.14
N ALA A 29 -16.21 2.79 18.44
CA ALA A 29 -15.40 3.37 17.38
C ALA A 29 -16.30 3.67 16.17
N GLU A 30 -16.29 4.91 15.70
CA GLU A 30 -17.09 5.37 14.57
C GLU A 30 -16.34 5.18 13.26
N PHE A 31 -16.94 4.49 12.30
CA PHE A 31 -16.49 4.29 10.93
C PHE A 31 -17.34 5.10 9.96
N VAL A 32 -16.91 5.23 8.70
CA VAL A 32 -17.67 6.05 7.72
C VAL A 32 -19.08 5.49 7.47
N GLY A 33 -19.26 4.18 7.54
CA GLY A 33 -20.58 3.53 7.44
C GLY A 33 -21.55 3.87 8.58
N ASP A 34 -21.02 4.31 9.73
CA ASP A 34 -21.83 4.68 10.91
C ASP A 34 -22.25 6.15 10.90
N ILE A 35 -21.66 6.97 10.04
CA ILE A 35 -21.96 8.40 9.95
C ILE A 35 -23.42 8.61 9.48
N VAL A 36 -24.16 9.35 10.26
CA VAL A 36 -25.53 9.77 9.92
C VAL A 36 -25.62 11.30 9.92
N VAL A 37 -25.91 11.86 8.77
CA VAL A 37 -26.12 13.31 8.59
C VAL A 37 -27.63 13.56 8.42
N PRO A 38 -28.18 14.64 9.01
CA PRO A 38 -29.61 14.95 8.84
C PRO A 38 -30.04 14.99 7.38
N ARG A 39 -31.17 14.36 7.05
CA ARG A 39 -31.72 14.25 5.68
C ARG A 39 -30.83 13.47 4.70
N MET A 40 -29.89 12.65 5.17
CA MET A 40 -29.01 11.85 4.33
C MET A 40 -29.81 10.87 3.46
N LEU A 41 -29.40 10.77 2.22
CA LEU A 41 -29.90 9.82 1.23
C LEU A 41 -28.97 8.61 1.11
N HIS A 42 -29.53 7.52 0.58
CA HIS A 42 -28.78 6.33 0.21
C HIS A 42 -28.47 6.36 -1.28
N GLY A 43 -27.17 6.24 -1.60
CA GLY A 43 -26.69 6.18 -2.98
C GLY A 43 -26.40 4.74 -3.40
N LYS A 44 -26.80 4.41 -4.65
CA LYS A 44 -26.42 3.16 -5.33
C LYS A 44 -25.93 3.46 -6.74
N VAL A 45 -25.04 2.61 -7.24
CA VAL A 45 -24.34 2.82 -8.50
C VAL A 45 -24.75 1.76 -9.50
N LEU A 46 -25.20 2.18 -10.68
CA LEU A 46 -25.34 1.29 -11.84
C LEU A 46 -23.95 1.09 -12.45
N ARG A 47 -23.55 -0.17 -12.55
CA ARG A 47 -22.25 -0.56 -13.10
C ARG A 47 -22.42 -1.28 -14.42
N SER A 48 -21.47 -1.06 -15.34
CA SER A 48 -21.46 -1.74 -16.64
C SER A 48 -21.33 -3.26 -16.48
N PRO A 49 -22.13 -4.05 -17.18
CA PRO A 49 -21.91 -5.49 -17.31
C PRO A 49 -20.86 -5.84 -18.38
N PHE A 50 -20.42 -4.87 -19.20
CA PHE A 50 -19.48 -5.07 -20.29
C PHE A 50 -18.08 -4.59 -19.92
N ALA A 51 -17.07 -5.33 -20.33
CA ALA A 51 -15.67 -4.98 -20.16
C ALA A 51 -15.22 -3.86 -21.12
N HIS A 52 -15.82 -3.78 -22.31
CA HIS A 52 -15.56 -2.72 -23.29
C HIS A 52 -16.79 -2.52 -24.19
N ALA A 53 -17.40 -1.33 -24.13
CA ALA A 53 -18.56 -1.03 -24.94
C ALA A 53 -18.74 0.49 -25.08
N ASN A 54 -19.33 0.93 -26.20
CA ASN A 54 -19.89 2.28 -26.32
C ASN A 54 -21.20 2.34 -25.54
N VAL A 55 -21.45 3.45 -24.84
CA VAL A 55 -22.72 3.77 -24.19
C VAL A 55 -23.54 4.58 -25.17
N LEU A 56 -24.58 3.99 -25.78
CA LEU A 56 -25.39 4.65 -26.80
C LEU A 56 -26.48 5.52 -26.18
N SER A 57 -27.13 5.03 -25.12
CA SER A 57 -28.16 5.77 -24.39
C SER A 57 -28.26 5.31 -22.93
N VAL A 58 -28.71 6.21 -22.06
CA VAL A 58 -29.04 5.93 -20.64
C VAL A 58 -30.45 6.49 -20.39
N ASP A 59 -31.46 5.62 -20.27
CA ASP A 59 -32.83 5.99 -19.95
C ASP A 59 -33.09 5.83 -18.44
N THR A 60 -33.33 6.94 -17.76
CA THR A 60 -33.57 7.03 -16.31
C THR A 60 -35.07 7.21 -15.98
N THR A 61 -35.97 7.29 -16.98
CA THR A 61 -37.35 7.68 -16.81
C THR A 61 -38.12 6.82 -15.80
N GLU A 62 -37.97 5.49 -15.90
CA GLU A 62 -38.60 4.55 -14.99
C GLU A 62 -38.05 4.70 -13.57
N ALA A 63 -36.72 4.79 -13.42
CA ALA A 63 -36.05 4.94 -12.13
C ALA A 63 -36.46 6.25 -11.41
N GLU A 64 -36.52 7.36 -12.14
CA GLU A 64 -36.90 8.66 -11.57
C GLU A 64 -38.39 8.72 -11.17
N SER A 65 -39.26 7.87 -11.75
CA SER A 65 -40.67 7.78 -11.41
C SER A 65 -40.96 7.01 -10.12
N LEU A 66 -39.99 6.28 -9.59
CA LEU A 66 -40.18 5.44 -8.38
C LEU A 66 -40.32 6.33 -7.13
N PRO A 67 -41.36 6.08 -6.28
CA PRO A 67 -41.53 6.82 -5.04
C PRO A 67 -40.30 6.67 -4.13
N GLY A 68 -39.81 7.80 -3.61
CA GLY A 68 -38.64 7.84 -2.74
C GLY A 68 -37.32 8.04 -3.47
N VAL A 69 -37.27 7.97 -4.79
CA VAL A 69 -36.11 8.41 -5.59
C VAL A 69 -36.07 9.92 -5.61
N VAL A 70 -34.89 10.50 -5.33
CA VAL A 70 -34.67 11.95 -5.31
C VAL A 70 -34.04 12.42 -6.61
N CYS A 71 -33.03 11.70 -7.11
CA CYS A 71 -32.42 11.96 -8.41
C CYS A 71 -31.61 10.76 -8.91
N VAL A 72 -31.36 10.76 -10.23
CA VAL A 72 -30.45 9.86 -10.91
C VAL A 72 -29.36 10.70 -11.57
N LEU A 73 -28.08 10.40 -11.32
CA LEU A 73 -26.92 11.07 -11.93
C LEU A 73 -26.45 10.24 -13.13
N THR A 74 -26.23 10.90 -14.25
CA THR A 74 -25.64 10.33 -15.48
C THR A 74 -24.52 11.24 -16.01
N GLY A 75 -23.82 10.83 -17.05
CA GLY A 75 -22.80 11.65 -17.72
C GLY A 75 -23.30 12.99 -18.23
N ALA A 76 -24.58 13.09 -18.61
CA ALA A 76 -25.20 14.34 -19.10
C ALA A 76 -25.23 15.43 -18.00
N ASP A 77 -25.30 15.06 -16.73
CA ASP A 77 -25.34 15.99 -15.60
C ASP A 77 -23.98 16.62 -15.28
N LEU A 78 -22.92 16.20 -15.94
CA LEU A 78 -21.53 16.64 -15.69
C LEU A 78 -21.00 17.59 -16.74
N ALA A 79 -21.87 18.09 -17.64
CA ALA A 79 -21.48 18.93 -18.77
C ALA A 79 -20.88 20.30 -18.36
N ASP A 80 -21.07 20.74 -17.12
CA ASP A 80 -20.51 21.96 -16.56
C ASP A 80 -19.10 21.77 -15.93
N LEU A 81 -18.57 20.55 -15.95
CA LEU A 81 -17.28 20.20 -15.36
C LEU A 81 -16.34 19.57 -16.40
N ASP A 82 -15.04 19.54 -16.11
CA ASP A 82 -14.13 18.53 -16.66
C ASP A 82 -14.27 17.27 -15.79
N PRO A 83 -15.07 16.27 -16.21
CA PRO A 83 -15.45 15.17 -15.32
C PRO A 83 -14.34 14.15 -15.09
N TYR A 84 -13.15 14.35 -15.65
CA TYR A 84 -12.03 13.43 -15.52
C TYR A 84 -11.18 13.75 -14.31
N TRP A 85 -10.74 12.72 -13.63
CA TRP A 85 -9.83 12.76 -12.51
C TRP A 85 -8.80 11.63 -12.60
N GLY A 86 -7.80 11.66 -11.75
CA GLY A 86 -6.78 10.60 -11.66
C GLY A 86 -5.49 11.14 -11.06
N HIS A 87 -4.89 10.34 -10.20
CA HIS A 87 -3.73 10.75 -9.42
C HIS A 87 -2.47 10.95 -10.26
N ALA A 88 -2.10 9.93 -11.04
CA ALA A 88 -0.93 9.96 -11.92
C ALA A 88 -1.28 10.47 -13.33
N ILE A 89 -2.36 9.96 -13.88
CA ILE A 89 -2.91 10.31 -15.19
C ILE A 89 -4.38 10.64 -14.99
N LYS A 90 -4.83 11.77 -15.55
CA LYS A 90 -6.22 12.26 -15.47
C LYS A 90 -7.04 11.60 -16.59
N ASP A 91 -7.40 10.33 -16.40
CA ASP A 91 -8.03 9.48 -17.42
C ASP A 91 -9.40 8.91 -17.03
N ARG A 92 -9.77 8.93 -15.72
CA ARG A 92 -10.99 8.32 -15.21
C ARG A 92 -12.13 9.33 -15.09
N PRO A 93 -13.29 9.14 -15.74
CA PRO A 93 -14.46 10.00 -15.56
C PRO A 93 -15.19 9.68 -14.26
N ILE A 94 -16.01 10.62 -13.76
CA ILE A 94 -16.89 10.43 -12.59
C ILE A 94 -17.86 9.26 -12.80
N VAL A 95 -18.48 9.21 -13.97
CA VAL A 95 -19.24 8.07 -14.53
C VAL A 95 -18.87 7.94 -16.00
N ALA A 96 -19.04 6.79 -16.59
CA ALA A 96 -18.81 6.57 -18.01
C ALA A 96 -19.63 7.56 -18.84
N LEU A 97 -18.98 8.21 -19.81
CA LEU A 97 -19.62 9.20 -20.68
C LEU A 97 -20.10 8.55 -21.99
N GLU A 98 -19.16 8.18 -22.83
CA GLU A 98 -19.42 7.60 -24.15
C GLU A 98 -18.99 6.14 -24.25
N ARG A 99 -18.12 5.69 -23.32
CA ARG A 99 -17.50 4.36 -23.38
C ARG A 99 -17.21 3.82 -21.98
N VAL A 100 -17.51 2.56 -21.77
CA VAL A 100 -17.04 1.78 -20.61
C VAL A 100 -15.79 0.98 -20.98
N ARG A 101 -14.85 0.88 -20.03
CA ARG A 101 -13.53 0.30 -20.24
C ARG A 101 -13.23 -0.91 -19.37
N PHE A 102 -14.13 -1.22 -18.44
CA PHE A 102 -14.06 -2.45 -17.63
C PHE A 102 -15.44 -2.84 -17.11
N ALA A 103 -15.65 -4.13 -16.89
CA ALA A 103 -16.87 -4.63 -16.24
C ALA A 103 -16.90 -4.17 -14.77
N GLY A 104 -17.99 -3.51 -14.37
CA GLY A 104 -18.10 -2.87 -13.06
C GLY A 104 -17.85 -1.35 -13.05
N GLU A 105 -17.60 -0.73 -14.20
CA GLU A 105 -17.46 0.72 -14.32
C GLU A 105 -18.78 1.45 -14.01
N PRO A 106 -18.76 2.52 -13.18
CA PRO A 106 -19.94 3.34 -12.91
C PRO A 106 -20.50 3.99 -14.19
N VAL A 107 -21.80 3.82 -14.47
CA VAL A 107 -22.50 4.41 -15.62
C VAL A 107 -23.52 5.44 -15.16
N ALA A 108 -24.20 5.17 -14.05
CA ALA A 108 -25.15 6.09 -13.42
C ALA A 108 -25.17 5.85 -11.90
N ALA A 109 -25.72 6.81 -11.15
CA ALA A 109 -25.93 6.65 -9.72
C ALA A 109 -27.28 7.21 -9.30
N VAL A 110 -27.92 6.54 -8.35
CA VAL A 110 -29.24 6.92 -7.79
C VAL A 110 -29.06 7.41 -6.35
N ALA A 111 -29.77 8.48 -5.99
CA ALA A 111 -29.97 8.89 -4.61
C ALA A 111 -31.46 8.73 -4.24
N ALA A 112 -31.74 7.97 -3.16
CA ALA A 112 -33.08 7.69 -2.67
C ALA A 112 -33.18 7.78 -1.14
N GLU A 113 -34.41 7.83 -0.62
CA GLU A 113 -34.69 7.96 0.82
C GLU A 113 -34.23 6.76 1.63
N ASP A 114 -34.18 5.58 1.04
CA ASP A 114 -33.69 4.35 1.67
C ASP A 114 -32.90 3.48 0.68
N GLU A 115 -32.18 2.52 1.21
CA GLU A 115 -31.28 1.67 0.43
C GLU A 115 -32.02 0.74 -0.52
N ALA A 116 -33.19 0.21 -0.12
CA ALA A 116 -33.99 -0.70 -0.95
C ALA A 116 -34.56 0.02 -2.17
N THR A 117 -35.05 1.25 -1.97
CA THR A 117 -35.54 2.14 -3.04
C THR A 117 -34.40 2.49 -4.01
N ALA A 118 -33.20 2.82 -3.50
CA ALA A 118 -32.05 3.10 -4.34
C ALA A 118 -31.63 1.88 -5.19
N ALA A 119 -31.65 0.69 -4.61
CA ALA A 119 -31.35 -0.55 -5.30
C ALA A 119 -32.42 -0.90 -6.38
N ALA A 120 -33.71 -0.72 -6.07
CA ALA A 120 -34.78 -0.92 -7.05
C ALA A 120 -34.66 0.07 -8.23
N ALA A 121 -34.33 1.32 -7.94
CA ALA A 121 -34.18 2.34 -8.97
C ALA A 121 -32.97 2.08 -9.88
N VAL A 122 -31.85 1.61 -9.35
CA VAL A 122 -30.70 1.21 -10.21
C VAL A 122 -31.11 0.13 -11.21
N ASN A 123 -31.91 -0.85 -10.77
CA ASN A 123 -32.40 -1.92 -11.66
C ASN A 123 -33.43 -1.46 -12.71
N ALA A 124 -34.04 -0.29 -12.50
CA ALA A 124 -35.00 0.30 -13.45
C ALA A 124 -34.33 1.20 -14.51
N ILE A 125 -33.04 1.52 -14.37
CA ILE A 125 -32.30 2.26 -15.39
C ILE A 125 -32.01 1.32 -16.56
N ARG A 126 -32.26 1.78 -17.79
CA ARG A 126 -31.97 1.04 -19.01
C ARG A 126 -30.80 1.70 -19.74
N VAL A 127 -29.83 0.91 -20.13
CA VAL A 127 -28.67 1.37 -20.88
C VAL A 127 -28.55 0.54 -22.17
N GLU A 128 -28.39 1.24 -23.29
CA GLU A 128 -28.06 0.59 -24.55
C GLU A 128 -26.55 0.65 -24.76
N TYR A 129 -25.98 -0.50 -25.03
CA TYR A 129 -24.56 -0.67 -25.28
C TYR A 129 -24.28 -1.23 -26.67
N GLU A 130 -23.16 -0.83 -27.25
CA GLU A 130 -22.56 -1.47 -28.42
C GLU A 130 -21.22 -2.09 -27.97
N GLU A 131 -21.16 -3.40 -27.95
CA GLU A 131 -19.96 -4.12 -27.51
C GLU A 131 -18.77 -3.83 -28.42
N LEU A 132 -17.59 -3.72 -27.82
CA LEU A 132 -16.32 -3.51 -28.50
C LEU A 132 -15.36 -4.67 -28.22
N PRO A 133 -14.35 -4.90 -29.07
CA PRO A 133 -13.31 -5.87 -28.80
C PRO A 133 -12.60 -5.60 -27.46
N VAL A 134 -12.28 -6.67 -26.72
CA VAL A 134 -11.68 -6.63 -25.38
C VAL A 134 -10.20 -6.98 -25.47
N ALA A 135 -9.36 -6.25 -24.72
CA ALA A 135 -8.00 -6.62 -24.35
C ALA A 135 -7.97 -6.91 -22.85
N GLY A 136 -8.34 -8.14 -22.45
CA GLY A 136 -8.49 -8.55 -21.05
C GLY A 136 -7.18 -8.93 -20.35
N THR A 137 -6.11 -9.14 -21.12
CA THR A 137 -4.78 -9.50 -20.62
C THR A 137 -3.70 -8.57 -21.16
N VAL A 138 -2.54 -8.55 -20.48
CA VAL A 138 -1.37 -7.78 -20.95
C VAL A 138 -0.93 -8.23 -22.36
N ASP A 139 -0.98 -9.54 -22.66
CA ASP A 139 -0.56 -10.06 -23.96
C ASP A 139 -1.51 -9.62 -25.09
N GLU A 140 -2.82 -9.66 -24.85
CA GLU A 140 -3.81 -9.14 -25.78
C GLU A 140 -3.68 -7.63 -25.98
N ALA A 141 -3.43 -6.87 -24.87
CA ALA A 141 -3.25 -5.41 -24.94
C ALA A 141 -1.98 -4.97 -25.67
N LEU A 142 -0.96 -5.83 -25.78
CA LEU A 142 0.28 -5.59 -26.48
C LEU A 142 0.33 -6.19 -27.90
N ALA A 143 -0.71 -6.90 -28.34
CA ALA A 143 -0.79 -7.44 -29.70
C ALA A 143 -0.79 -6.27 -30.73
N ALA A 144 -0.28 -6.54 -31.93
CA ALA A 144 -0.17 -5.52 -32.96
C ALA A 144 -1.51 -4.92 -33.45
N ASP A 145 -2.58 -5.71 -33.31
CA ASP A 145 -3.97 -5.36 -33.66
C ASP A 145 -4.85 -5.16 -32.42
N ALA A 146 -4.25 -4.96 -31.25
CA ALA A 146 -4.98 -4.78 -29.99
C ALA A 146 -5.94 -3.58 -30.03
N PRO A 147 -7.17 -3.74 -29.52
CA PRO A 147 -8.04 -2.61 -29.33
C PRO A 147 -7.42 -1.61 -28.32
N LEU A 148 -7.54 -0.32 -28.61
CA LEU A 148 -7.08 0.71 -27.69
C LEU A 148 -8.09 0.92 -26.56
N VAL A 149 -7.65 0.75 -25.32
CA VAL A 149 -8.47 1.04 -24.13
C VAL A 149 -8.71 2.54 -24.01
N HIS A 150 -7.70 3.35 -24.32
CA HIS A 150 -7.79 4.79 -24.40
C HIS A 150 -7.32 5.31 -25.77
N GLU A 151 -7.90 6.40 -26.20
CA GLU A 151 -7.49 7.18 -27.38
C GLU A 151 -6.98 8.56 -26.93
N GLY A 152 -6.23 9.25 -27.82
CA GLY A 152 -5.72 10.59 -27.53
C GLY A 152 -4.46 10.62 -26.65
N GLU A 153 -4.09 11.82 -26.21
CA GLU A 153 -2.91 12.09 -25.42
C GLU A 153 -3.16 11.83 -23.92
N LEU A 154 -2.10 11.44 -23.19
CA LEU A 154 -2.16 11.31 -21.75
C LEU A 154 -2.23 12.69 -21.08
N ARG A 155 -3.15 12.86 -20.16
CA ARG A 155 -3.32 14.08 -19.37
C ARG A 155 -2.66 13.87 -18.00
N PRO A 156 -1.68 14.70 -17.59
CA PRO A 156 -1.05 14.54 -16.29
C PRO A 156 -2.06 14.76 -15.15
N GLY A 157 -2.05 13.86 -14.17
CA GLY A 157 -2.82 14.03 -12.94
C GLY A 157 -2.23 15.09 -12.03
N LEU A 158 -3.00 15.57 -11.07
CA LEU A 158 -2.60 16.65 -10.15
C LEU A 158 -1.32 16.33 -9.35
N PHE A 159 -1.06 15.06 -9.09
CA PHE A 159 0.07 14.58 -8.30
C PHE A 159 0.95 13.60 -9.08
N HIS A 160 1.09 13.79 -10.40
CA HIS A 160 1.80 12.81 -11.22
C HIS A 160 3.24 12.53 -10.76
N GLY A 161 4.05 13.58 -10.46
CA GLY A 161 5.39 13.46 -9.86
C GLY A 161 6.34 12.49 -10.55
N LEU A 162 6.12 12.19 -11.85
CA LEU A 162 6.81 11.17 -12.64
C LEU A 162 7.70 11.79 -13.73
N GLY A 163 7.89 13.11 -13.68
CA GLY A 163 8.50 13.87 -14.77
C GLY A 163 7.53 14.08 -15.94
N GLU A 164 8.03 14.27 -17.15
CA GLU A 164 7.21 14.31 -18.35
C GLU A 164 6.56 12.95 -18.61
N LEU A 165 5.25 12.93 -18.86
CA LEU A 165 4.59 11.73 -19.32
C LEU A 165 5.03 11.47 -20.77
N PRO A 166 5.53 10.27 -21.10
CA PRO A 166 5.91 9.95 -22.47
C PRO A 166 4.66 9.91 -23.37
N PRO A 167 4.80 10.13 -24.67
CA PRO A 167 3.74 9.81 -25.61
C PRO A 167 3.28 8.36 -25.41
N ARG A 168 1.98 8.13 -25.49
CA ARG A 168 1.42 6.79 -25.36
C ARG A 168 1.90 5.90 -26.51
N ASP A 169 2.25 4.64 -26.16
CA ASP A 169 2.64 3.61 -27.12
C ASP A 169 1.62 2.46 -27.06
N GLY A 170 0.63 2.49 -27.93
CA GLY A 170 -0.49 1.56 -27.89
C GLY A 170 -1.24 1.65 -26.57
N ASN A 171 -1.35 0.54 -25.84
CA ASN A 171 -1.91 0.45 -24.51
C ASN A 171 -0.88 0.66 -23.38
N VAL A 172 0.38 0.96 -23.69
CA VAL A 172 1.39 1.33 -22.68
C VAL A 172 1.20 2.80 -22.28
N CYS A 173 0.80 3.05 -21.03
CA CYS A 173 0.59 4.39 -20.52
C CYS A 173 1.81 4.98 -19.79
N TYR A 174 2.74 4.14 -19.38
CA TYR A 174 3.96 4.58 -18.71
C TYR A 174 5.07 3.55 -18.88
N ARG A 175 6.31 4.04 -18.96
CA ARG A 175 7.52 3.21 -19.01
C ARG A 175 8.56 3.74 -18.05
N TYR A 176 9.12 2.85 -17.26
CA TYR A 176 10.25 3.12 -16.36
C TYR A 176 11.44 2.29 -16.79
N ARG A 177 12.59 2.96 -17.00
CA ARG A 177 13.83 2.29 -17.40
C ARG A 177 14.99 2.76 -16.56
N ILE A 178 15.78 1.81 -16.09
CA ILE A 178 17.08 2.04 -15.46
C ILE A 178 18.11 1.07 -16.01
N ASP A 179 19.34 1.52 -16.08
CA ASP A 179 20.47 0.69 -16.49
C ASP A 179 21.74 1.06 -15.71
N ARG A 180 22.64 0.10 -15.63
CA ARG A 180 23.97 0.24 -15.04
C ARG A 180 24.94 -0.68 -15.76
N GLY A 181 26.12 -0.17 -16.11
CA GLY A 181 27.21 -0.96 -16.69
C GLY A 181 26.90 -1.54 -18.07
N GLU A 182 27.80 -2.39 -18.54
CA GLU A 182 27.75 -2.98 -19.87
C GLU A 182 27.18 -4.42 -19.82
N LEU A 183 25.87 -4.54 -19.93
CA LEU A 183 25.13 -5.79 -19.69
C LEU A 183 25.61 -6.92 -20.60
N GLN A 184 25.78 -6.68 -21.92
CA GLN A 184 26.17 -7.71 -22.88
C GLN A 184 27.57 -8.26 -22.57
N ALA A 185 28.53 -7.39 -22.21
CA ALA A 185 29.85 -7.80 -21.80
C ALA A 185 29.86 -8.66 -20.53
N VAL A 186 28.93 -8.40 -19.64
CA VAL A 186 28.78 -9.17 -18.40
C VAL A 186 28.20 -10.56 -18.69
N PHE A 187 27.13 -10.66 -19.48
CA PHE A 187 26.55 -11.94 -19.87
C PHE A 187 27.53 -12.82 -20.69
N ALA A 188 28.35 -12.22 -21.55
CA ALA A 188 29.33 -12.96 -22.34
C ALA A 188 30.43 -13.67 -21.52
N ARG A 189 30.69 -13.22 -20.28
CA ARG A 189 31.68 -13.82 -19.36
C ARG A 189 31.06 -14.61 -18.20
N ALA A 190 29.73 -14.76 -18.20
CA ALA A 190 29.04 -15.50 -17.16
C ALA A 190 29.24 -17.02 -17.34
N ASP A 191 29.46 -17.72 -16.24
CA ASP A 191 29.51 -19.18 -16.21
C ASP A 191 28.13 -19.79 -16.16
N LEU A 192 27.20 -19.09 -15.48
CA LEU A 192 25.83 -19.52 -15.30
C LEU A 192 24.85 -18.37 -15.62
N VAL A 193 23.77 -18.71 -16.31
CA VAL A 193 22.63 -17.83 -16.57
C VAL A 193 21.35 -18.56 -16.22
N VAL A 194 20.55 -17.94 -15.38
CA VAL A 194 19.16 -18.35 -15.11
C VAL A 194 18.25 -17.38 -15.82
N GLU A 195 17.28 -17.91 -16.55
CA GLU A 195 16.24 -17.13 -17.21
C GLU A 195 14.88 -17.76 -16.96
N GLY A 196 13.83 -16.93 -16.94
CA GLY A 196 12.47 -17.40 -16.75
C GLY A 196 11.43 -16.34 -17.05
N GLU A 197 10.23 -16.84 -17.31
CA GLU A 197 9.01 -16.03 -17.38
C GLU A 197 8.20 -16.27 -16.12
N TYR A 198 7.73 -15.18 -15.53
CA TYR A 198 7.04 -15.20 -14.24
C TYR A 198 5.72 -14.46 -14.33
N THR A 199 4.70 -15.00 -13.66
CA THR A 199 3.38 -14.37 -13.56
C THR A 199 3.00 -14.14 -12.10
N PHE A 200 2.63 -12.90 -11.78
CA PHE A 200 2.06 -12.52 -10.51
C PHE A 200 0.58 -12.16 -10.73
N PRO A 201 -0.37 -12.75 -9.98
CA PRO A 201 -1.78 -12.52 -10.20
C PRO A 201 -2.22 -11.13 -9.72
N ALA A 202 -3.33 -10.64 -10.26
CA ALA A 202 -4.09 -9.58 -9.64
C ALA A 202 -4.71 -10.09 -8.33
N VAL A 203 -4.70 -9.26 -7.27
CA VAL A 203 -5.30 -9.62 -5.98
C VAL A 203 -6.12 -8.46 -5.41
N TYR A 204 -7.15 -8.77 -4.63
CA TYR A 204 -7.91 -7.79 -3.88
C TYR A 204 -7.22 -7.52 -2.52
N GLN A 205 -7.09 -6.27 -2.13
CA GLN A 205 -6.38 -5.88 -0.91
C GLN A 205 -7.09 -6.30 0.38
N TYR A 206 -8.34 -6.66 0.28
CA TYR A 206 -9.19 -7.15 1.35
C TYR A 206 -9.13 -6.33 2.65
N ALA A 207 -9.49 -5.06 2.57
CA ALA A 207 -9.86 -4.31 3.76
C ALA A 207 -11.24 -4.76 4.21
N MET A 208 -11.41 -5.16 5.50
CA MET A 208 -12.71 -5.64 6.01
C MET A 208 -13.82 -4.60 5.85
N GLU A 209 -13.50 -3.33 6.10
CA GLU A 209 -14.38 -2.21 5.73
C GLU A 209 -14.27 -1.95 4.24
N THR A 210 -15.38 -2.05 3.53
CA THR A 210 -15.47 -1.72 2.10
C THR A 210 -15.32 -0.22 1.85
N HIS A 211 -15.18 0.19 0.60
CA HIS A 211 -15.14 1.61 0.25
C HIS A 211 -16.49 2.26 0.59
N THR A 212 -16.46 3.30 1.39
CA THR A 212 -17.64 4.04 1.84
C THR A 212 -17.35 5.52 1.84
N VAL A 213 -18.28 6.31 1.32
CA VAL A 213 -18.19 7.78 1.27
C VAL A 213 -19.55 8.37 1.62
N VAL A 214 -19.54 9.39 2.49
CA VAL A 214 -20.67 10.29 2.71
C VAL A 214 -20.27 11.67 2.23
N ALA A 215 -21.04 12.29 1.35
CA ALA A 215 -20.79 13.63 0.84
C ALA A 215 -21.97 14.56 1.12
N GLN A 216 -21.66 15.81 1.48
CA GLN A 216 -22.59 16.90 1.65
C GLN A 216 -22.07 18.10 0.87
N VAL A 217 -22.93 18.68 0.04
CA VAL A 217 -22.62 19.88 -0.74
C VAL A 217 -23.62 20.98 -0.40
N GLU A 218 -23.12 22.10 0.09
CA GLU A 218 -23.93 23.28 0.43
C GLU A 218 -23.34 24.49 -0.29
N ARG A 219 -23.96 24.91 -1.38
CA ARG A 219 -23.42 25.92 -2.32
C ARG A 219 -22.05 25.45 -2.83
N ASP A 220 -20.97 26.18 -2.51
CA ASP A 220 -19.61 25.87 -2.90
C ASP A 220 -18.82 25.13 -1.81
N GLU A 221 -19.42 24.83 -0.65
CA GLU A 221 -18.79 24.05 0.41
C GLU A 221 -19.05 22.55 0.24
N ILE A 222 -17.98 21.78 0.21
CA ILE A 222 -17.98 20.32 0.08
C ILE A 222 -17.44 19.71 1.36
N THR A 223 -18.25 18.93 2.05
CA THR A 223 -17.82 18.11 3.20
C THR A 223 -17.94 16.64 2.85
N VAL A 224 -16.87 15.89 3.04
CA VAL A 224 -16.81 14.46 2.72
C VAL A 224 -16.27 13.69 3.91
N TRP A 225 -17.02 12.71 4.38
CA TRP A 225 -16.51 11.64 5.23
C TRP A 225 -16.14 10.47 4.35
N SER A 226 -14.87 10.07 4.38
CA SER A 226 -14.36 9.07 3.44
C SER A 226 -13.46 8.06 4.11
N THR A 227 -13.53 6.82 3.61
CA THR A 227 -12.57 5.77 3.91
C THR A 227 -11.25 5.98 3.15
N CYS A 228 -10.64 7.15 3.22
CA CYS A 228 -9.42 7.46 2.47
C CYS A 228 -8.17 7.55 3.35
N GLN A 229 -7.04 7.07 2.83
CA GLN A 229 -5.73 7.14 3.49
C GLN A 229 -5.01 8.49 3.27
N HIS A 230 -5.45 9.28 2.27
CA HIS A 230 -4.78 10.50 1.81
C HIS A 230 -5.71 11.72 1.76
N PRO A 231 -6.31 12.13 2.89
CA PRO A 231 -7.40 13.12 2.91
C PRO A 231 -7.02 14.48 2.32
N PHE A 232 -5.78 14.92 2.48
CA PHE A 232 -5.34 16.20 1.92
C PHE A 232 -5.18 16.18 0.41
N LEU A 233 -4.87 15.02 -0.18
CA LEU A 233 -4.81 14.87 -1.63
C LEU A 233 -6.20 14.75 -2.24
N VAL A 234 -7.08 13.96 -1.62
CA VAL A 234 -8.49 13.88 -2.00
C VAL A 234 -9.13 15.27 -1.95
N ARG A 235 -8.83 16.05 -0.89
CA ARG A 235 -9.27 17.44 -0.77
C ARG A 235 -8.85 18.30 -1.97
N ALA A 236 -7.59 18.21 -2.36
CA ALA A 236 -7.06 18.99 -3.48
C ALA A 236 -7.65 18.54 -4.81
N GLU A 237 -7.81 17.24 -5.04
CA GLU A 237 -8.39 16.71 -6.27
C GLU A 237 -9.87 17.06 -6.41
N LEU A 238 -10.66 17.00 -5.32
CA LEU A 238 -12.05 17.45 -5.36
C LEU A 238 -12.17 18.96 -5.58
N ALA A 239 -11.28 19.77 -5.02
CA ALA A 239 -11.26 21.20 -5.23
C ALA A 239 -10.99 21.54 -6.72
N ASP A 240 -10.04 20.86 -7.36
CA ASP A 240 -9.74 20.98 -8.79
C ASP A 240 -10.92 20.52 -9.65
N LEU A 241 -11.46 19.32 -9.38
CA LEU A 241 -12.51 18.69 -10.16
C LEU A 241 -13.82 19.49 -10.16
N PHE A 242 -14.21 20.04 -9.00
CA PHE A 242 -15.44 20.82 -8.85
C PHE A 242 -15.22 22.34 -8.99
N ALA A 243 -14.01 22.76 -9.34
CA ALA A 243 -13.62 24.16 -9.52
C ALA A 243 -13.99 25.08 -8.34
N VAL A 244 -13.79 24.59 -7.09
CA VAL A 244 -14.04 25.33 -5.86
C VAL A 244 -12.74 25.65 -5.13
N PRO A 245 -12.68 26.72 -4.31
CA PRO A 245 -11.51 27.00 -3.49
C PRO A 245 -11.18 25.83 -2.56
N LEU A 246 -9.87 25.55 -2.40
CA LEU A 246 -9.41 24.48 -1.50
C LEU A 246 -9.96 24.61 -0.09
N ALA A 247 -10.14 25.83 0.42
CA ALA A 247 -10.69 26.12 1.74
C ALA A 247 -12.15 25.65 1.91
N ASN A 248 -12.89 25.52 0.81
CA ASN A 248 -14.28 25.09 0.80
C ASN A 248 -14.45 23.56 0.80
N VAL A 249 -13.35 22.82 0.66
CA VAL A 249 -13.38 21.34 0.71
C VAL A 249 -12.85 20.85 2.06
N ARG A 250 -13.65 20.04 2.74
CA ARG A 250 -13.32 19.39 4.02
C ARG A 250 -13.43 17.88 3.89
N ILE A 251 -12.37 17.18 4.24
CA ILE A 251 -12.36 15.72 4.33
C ILE A 251 -12.22 15.31 5.79
N VAL A 252 -13.11 14.45 6.24
CA VAL A 252 -13.14 13.89 7.59
C VAL A 252 -12.90 12.39 7.48
N VAL A 253 -11.90 11.91 8.19
CA VAL A 253 -11.57 10.48 8.24
C VAL A 253 -11.67 10.01 9.69
N PRO A 254 -12.73 9.27 10.04
CA PRO A 254 -12.87 8.69 11.39
C PRO A 254 -11.90 7.51 11.58
N TYR A 255 -12.34 6.35 12.00
CA TYR A 255 -11.56 5.12 11.91
C TYR A 255 -11.71 4.48 10.53
N LEU A 256 -10.64 3.81 10.05
CA LEU A 256 -10.72 2.93 8.88
C LEU A 256 -10.55 1.48 9.30
N GLY A 257 -11.40 0.62 8.77
CA GLY A 257 -11.36 -0.83 8.95
C GLY A 257 -10.40 -1.54 7.99
N GLY A 258 -9.15 -1.06 7.92
CA GLY A 258 -8.13 -1.50 6.99
C GLY A 258 -8.06 -0.61 5.75
N GLY A 259 -6.94 -0.68 5.06
CA GLY A 259 -6.73 0.07 3.82
C GLY A 259 -5.71 -0.59 2.90
N PHE A 260 -4.52 -0.87 3.39
CA PHE A 260 -3.43 -1.58 2.70
C PHE A 260 -3.05 -1.01 1.34
N GLY A 261 -3.51 0.21 1.04
CA GLY A 261 -3.35 0.87 -0.26
C GLY A 261 -4.63 0.94 -1.10
N SER A 262 -5.64 0.08 -0.89
CA SER A 262 -6.91 0.14 -1.65
C SER A 262 -7.63 1.48 -1.48
N LYS A 263 -7.49 2.08 -0.31
CA LYS A 263 -8.09 3.36 0.06
C LYS A 263 -7.13 4.55 -0.10
N SER A 264 -6.05 4.36 -0.85
CA SER A 264 -5.13 5.44 -1.23
C SER A 264 -5.69 6.24 -2.38
N TYR A 265 -5.51 7.56 -2.31
CA TYR A 265 -6.01 8.51 -3.29
C TYR A 265 -7.53 8.47 -3.45
N THR A 266 -8.03 9.28 -4.37
CA THR A 266 -9.45 9.39 -4.70
C THR A 266 -9.97 8.09 -5.33
N LYS A 267 -11.18 7.67 -4.96
CA LYS A 267 -11.88 6.50 -5.50
C LYS A 267 -13.34 6.81 -5.83
N MET A 268 -14.18 6.90 -4.82
CA MET A 268 -15.63 7.08 -4.97
C MET A 268 -16.09 8.51 -4.63
N GLU A 269 -15.17 9.32 -4.09
CA GLU A 269 -15.48 10.67 -3.63
C GLU A 269 -16.04 11.55 -4.75
N PRO A 270 -15.48 11.57 -5.99
CA PRO A 270 -16.05 12.37 -7.08
C PRO A 270 -17.49 12.02 -7.40
N LEU A 271 -17.81 10.74 -7.51
CA LEU A 271 -19.17 10.27 -7.79
C LEU A 271 -20.14 10.64 -6.66
N THR A 272 -19.73 10.42 -5.40
CA THR A 272 -20.59 10.71 -4.25
C THR A 272 -20.85 12.22 -4.11
N VAL A 273 -19.83 13.05 -4.36
CA VAL A 273 -19.96 14.52 -4.34
C VAL A 273 -20.87 15.00 -5.48
N ALA A 274 -20.69 14.48 -6.71
CA ALA A 274 -21.55 14.83 -7.84
C ALA A 274 -23.02 14.47 -7.58
N LEU A 275 -23.26 13.27 -7.03
CA LEU A 275 -24.61 12.83 -6.68
C LEU A 275 -25.24 13.69 -5.55
N ALA A 276 -24.45 14.02 -4.51
CA ALA A 276 -24.91 14.90 -3.43
C ALA A 276 -25.21 16.33 -3.91
N ARG A 277 -24.39 16.84 -4.85
CA ARG A 277 -24.60 18.14 -5.52
C ARG A 277 -25.91 18.16 -6.29
N LYS A 278 -26.19 17.14 -7.11
CA LYS A 278 -27.46 17.01 -7.85
C LYS A 278 -28.65 16.83 -6.93
N ALA A 279 -28.53 16.01 -5.88
CA ALA A 279 -29.61 15.77 -4.92
C ALA A 279 -29.95 16.97 -4.02
N GLY A 280 -29.02 17.92 -3.84
CA GLY A 280 -29.15 19.03 -2.87
C GLY A 280 -29.27 18.55 -1.41
N ARG A 281 -28.82 17.35 -1.11
CA ARG A 281 -28.89 16.67 0.19
C ARG A 281 -27.64 15.80 0.40
N PRO A 282 -27.25 15.50 1.64
CA PRO A 282 -26.17 14.56 1.89
C PRO A 282 -26.50 13.18 1.30
N VAL A 283 -25.48 12.51 0.74
CA VAL A 283 -25.61 11.16 0.17
C VAL A 283 -24.51 10.26 0.71
N ARG A 284 -24.85 9.02 1.08
CA ARG A 284 -23.93 7.94 1.39
C ARG A 284 -23.92 6.92 0.27
N ILE A 285 -22.73 6.61 -0.26
CA ILE A 285 -22.48 5.44 -1.11
C ILE A 285 -21.59 4.48 -0.31
N GLN A 286 -22.04 3.25 -0.17
CA GLN A 286 -21.29 2.17 0.46
C GLN A 286 -21.24 0.98 -0.48
N ASN A 287 -20.05 0.58 -0.86
CA ASN A 287 -19.85 -0.61 -1.69
C ASN A 287 -20.07 -1.89 -0.92
N ARG A 288 -20.57 -2.91 -1.60
CA ARG A 288 -20.43 -4.31 -1.19
C ARG A 288 -19.00 -4.78 -1.47
N VAL A 289 -18.70 -6.04 -1.14
CA VAL A 289 -17.36 -6.63 -1.36
C VAL A 289 -17.06 -6.74 -2.85
N ASP A 290 -17.98 -7.28 -3.65
CA ASP A 290 -17.90 -7.38 -5.10
C ASP A 290 -17.65 -6.02 -5.77
N GLU A 291 -18.39 -4.99 -5.36
CA GLU A 291 -18.21 -3.61 -5.84
C GLU A 291 -16.85 -3.01 -5.43
N SER A 292 -16.32 -3.40 -4.28
CA SER A 292 -14.98 -2.97 -3.83
C SER A 292 -13.86 -3.67 -4.61
N MET A 293 -14.06 -4.94 -5.02
CA MET A 293 -13.11 -5.69 -5.84
C MET A 293 -12.92 -5.08 -7.24
N VAL A 294 -13.99 -4.50 -7.82
CA VAL A 294 -13.93 -3.80 -9.10
C VAL A 294 -13.64 -2.30 -8.98
N THR A 295 -13.58 -1.75 -7.76
CA THR A 295 -13.19 -0.35 -7.53
C THR A 295 -11.68 -0.16 -7.66
N THR A 296 -10.90 -1.08 -7.08
CA THR A 296 -9.43 -1.13 -7.20
C THR A 296 -8.88 -2.47 -6.74
N ARG A 297 -7.81 -2.92 -7.38
CA ARG A 297 -7.09 -4.16 -7.07
C ARG A 297 -5.58 -3.95 -7.12
N ARG A 298 -4.77 -4.93 -6.72
CA ARG A 298 -3.35 -4.97 -7.01
C ARG A 298 -3.12 -5.32 -8.47
N HIS A 299 -2.07 -4.76 -9.05
CA HIS A 299 -1.62 -5.08 -10.41
C HIS A 299 -1.29 -6.57 -10.56
N GLY A 300 -1.85 -7.21 -11.57
CA GLY A 300 -1.24 -8.40 -12.15
C GLY A 300 0.06 -8.00 -12.86
N MET A 301 0.99 -8.93 -13.02
CA MET A 301 2.27 -8.64 -13.67
C MET A 301 2.78 -9.86 -14.41
N ARG A 302 3.32 -9.63 -15.60
CA ARG A 302 4.19 -10.56 -16.33
C ARG A 302 5.62 -10.03 -16.31
N CYS A 303 6.59 -10.92 -16.16
CA CYS A 303 8.00 -10.55 -16.14
C CYS A 303 8.86 -11.60 -16.83
N ARG A 304 9.81 -11.15 -17.65
CA ARG A 304 10.95 -11.93 -18.10
C ARG A 304 12.18 -11.44 -17.35
N MET A 305 12.91 -12.35 -16.73
CA MET A 305 14.09 -12.00 -15.98
C MET A 305 15.24 -12.96 -16.33
N ARG A 306 16.43 -12.40 -16.48
CA ARG A 306 17.68 -13.15 -16.68
C ARG A 306 18.69 -12.67 -15.65
N THR A 307 19.34 -13.63 -14.99
CA THR A 307 20.38 -13.32 -13.99
C THR A 307 21.62 -14.15 -14.28
N ALA A 308 22.77 -13.48 -14.29
CA ALA A 308 24.08 -14.06 -14.63
C ALA A 308 25.01 -14.08 -13.41
N SER A 309 25.77 -15.17 -13.26
CA SER A 309 26.79 -15.31 -12.22
C SER A 309 28.03 -16.04 -12.72
N THR A 310 29.11 -15.99 -11.93
CA THR A 310 30.24 -16.90 -12.02
C THR A 310 29.90 -18.27 -11.39
N ALA A 311 30.70 -19.29 -11.66
CA ALA A 311 30.54 -20.64 -11.11
C ALA A 311 30.63 -20.68 -9.56
N ASP A 312 31.41 -19.75 -8.97
CA ASP A 312 31.52 -19.59 -7.50
C ASP A 312 30.38 -18.74 -6.88
N GLY A 313 29.33 -18.41 -7.65
CA GLY A 313 28.12 -17.74 -7.19
C GLY A 313 28.20 -16.22 -7.08
N ARG A 314 29.21 -15.56 -7.62
CA ARG A 314 29.26 -14.10 -7.69
C ARG A 314 28.28 -13.58 -8.73
N LEU A 315 27.40 -12.70 -8.33
CA LEU A 315 26.42 -12.09 -9.21
C LEU A 315 27.09 -11.08 -10.14
N LEU A 316 26.81 -11.19 -11.42
CA LEU A 316 27.39 -10.37 -12.46
C LEU A 316 26.40 -9.38 -13.06
N GLY A 317 25.24 -9.85 -13.52
CA GLY A 317 24.27 -9.00 -14.19
C GLY A 317 22.84 -9.50 -14.13
N ARG A 318 21.91 -8.55 -14.33
CA ARG A 318 20.47 -8.83 -14.35
C ARG A 318 19.79 -8.04 -15.47
N GLU A 319 18.94 -8.72 -16.22
CA GLU A 319 18.06 -8.13 -17.23
C GLU A 319 16.61 -8.39 -16.85
N VAL A 320 15.78 -7.36 -16.88
CA VAL A 320 14.37 -7.42 -16.47
C VAL A 320 13.50 -6.69 -17.49
N ASP A 321 12.56 -7.40 -18.07
CA ASP A 321 11.42 -6.85 -18.81
C ASP A 321 10.14 -7.21 -18.08
N CYS A 322 9.35 -6.22 -17.69
CA CYS A 322 8.11 -6.49 -16.96
C CYS A 322 6.96 -5.57 -17.38
N TRP A 323 5.75 -6.10 -17.27
CA TRP A 323 4.52 -5.44 -17.67
C TRP A 323 3.51 -5.54 -16.53
N PHE A 324 3.13 -4.38 -15.99
CA PHE A 324 2.13 -4.24 -14.93
C PHE A 324 0.77 -3.95 -15.56
N ASP A 325 -0.23 -4.80 -15.27
CA ASP A 325 -1.60 -4.61 -15.69
C ASP A 325 -2.31 -3.58 -14.80
N THR A 326 -2.56 -2.39 -15.36
CA THR A 326 -3.23 -1.31 -14.60
C THR A 326 -4.75 -1.31 -14.75
N GLY A 327 -5.31 -2.18 -15.60
CA GLY A 327 -6.75 -2.21 -15.89
C GLY A 327 -7.20 -1.06 -16.77
N GLY A 328 -8.49 -0.75 -16.74
CA GLY A 328 -9.12 0.25 -17.61
C GLY A 328 -8.68 1.70 -17.35
N TYR A 329 -8.02 1.99 -16.23
CA TYR A 329 -7.54 3.32 -15.84
C TYR A 329 -6.21 3.24 -15.12
N ALA A 330 -5.39 4.30 -15.26
CA ALA A 330 -4.03 4.30 -14.73
C ALA A 330 -3.96 4.29 -13.20
N ASP A 331 -4.88 4.97 -12.51
CA ASP A 331 -4.86 5.13 -11.04
C ASP A 331 -3.44 5.45 -10.53
N ASN A 332 -2.82 4.57 -9.75
CA ASN A 332 -1.42 4.69 -9.28
C ASN A 332 -0.44 3.78 -10.05
N GLY A 333 -0.87 3.17 -11.15
CA GLY A 333 -0.08 2.23 -11.95
C GLY A 333 1.31 2.72 -12.35
N PRO A 334 1.48 3.95 -12.87
CA PRO A 334 2.80 4.48 -13.20
C PRO A 334 3.78 4.46 -12.03
N ARG A 335 3.33 4.82 -10.81
CA ARG A 335 4.19 4.80 -9.61
C ARG A 335 4.48 3.40 -9.12
N VAL A 336 3.49 2.49 -9.20
CA VAL A 336 3.69 1.07 -8.87
C VAL A 336 4.71 0.44 -9.81
N THR A 337 4.62 0.74 -11.11
CA THR A 337 5.56 0.30 -12.13
C THR A 337 6.98 0.85 -11.87
N ALA A 338 7.12 2.14 -11.58
CA ALA A 338 8.40 2.75 -11.25
C ALA A 338 9.03 2.13 -9.99
N THR A 339 8.24 1.95 -8.92
CA THR A 339 8.71 1.33 -7.67
C THR A 339 9.14 -0.13 -7.89
N GLY A 340 8.37 -0.88 -8.70
CA GLY A 340 8.74 -2.25 -9.08
C GLY A 340 10.05 -2.28 -9.85
N GLY A 341 10.16 -1.48 -10.91
CA GLY A 341 11.39 -1.38 -11.71
C GLY A 341 12.61 -0.99 -10.89
N ASP A 342 12.44 -0.05 -9.95
CA ASP A 342 13.49 0.38 -9.03
C ASP A 342 13.94 -0.72 -8.06
N ALA A 343 13.02 -1.59 -7.63
CA ALA A 343 13.29 -2.70 -6.73
C ALA A 343 13.82 -3.95 -7.44
N ALA A 344 13.72 -4.04 -8.78
CA ALA A 344 14.04 -5.25 -9.54
C ALA A 344 15.50 -5.73 -9.42
N PRO A 345 16.52 -4.87 -9.32
CA PRO A 345 17.89 -5.34 -9.05
C PRO A 345 18.01 -6.02 -7.68
N GLY A 346 17.17 -5.67 -6.72
CA GLY A 346 17.32 -6.10 -5.33
C GLY A 346 18.56 -5.49 -4.66
N PRO A 347 18.80 -5.81 -3.38
CA PRO A 347 19.90 -5.24 -2.60
C PRO A 347 21.24 -5.97 -2.82
N TYR A 348 21.60 -6.23 -4.08
CA TYR A 348 22.79 -6.98 -4.45
C TYR A 348 23.83 -6.12 -5.17
N ARG A 349 25.09 -6.50 -5.07
CA ARG A 349 26.22 -5.84 -5.75
C ARG A 349 26.34 -6.32 -7.18
N TRP A 350 25.81 -5.55 -8.12
CA TRP A 350 25.82 -5.84 -9.56
C TRP A 350 26.94 -5.13 -10.30
N HIS A 351 27.54 -5.81 -11.29
CA HIS A 351 28.38 -5.17 -12.28
C HIS A 351 27.55 -4.44 -13.36
N ALA A 352 26.44 -5.05 -13.78
CA ALA A 352 25.52 -4.45 -14.73
C ALA A 352 24.08 -4.90 -14.51
N TYR A 353 23.12 -4.05 -14.85
CA TYR A 353 21.70 -4.43 -14.97
C TYR A 353 20.99 -3.53 -15.96
N VAL A 354 19.92 -4.05 -16.54
CA VAL A 354 18.92 -3.28 -17.31
C VAL A 354 17.54 -3.70 -16.84
N VAL A 355 16.72 -2.73 -16.53
CA VAL A 355 15.30 -2.92 -16.15
C VAL A 355 14.44 -2.07 -17.07
N ASP A 356 13.45 -2.68 -17.70
CA ASP A 356 12.43 -2.05 -18.52
C ASP A 356 11.05 -2.46 -18.02
N ALA A 357 10.40 -1.57 -17.26
CA ALA A 357 9.09 -1.80 -16.66
C ALA A 357 8.03 -0.95 -17.36
N ARG A 358 6.92 -1.57 -17.73
CA ARG A 358 5.83 -0.94 -18.49
C ARG A 358 4.52 -1.06 -17.72
N CYS A 359 3.73 0.01 -17.72
CA CYS A 359 2.37 0.06 -17.20
C CYS A 359 1.41 -0.05 -18.38
N VAL A 360 0.55 -1.05 -18.38
CA VAL A 360 -0.28 -1.42 -19.54
C VAL A 360 -1.75 -1.33 -19.17
N TYR A 361 -2.54 -0.62 -19.96
CA TYR A 361 -4.00 -0.63 -19.90
C TYR A 361 -4.56 -1.97 -20.39
N THR A 362 -5.59 -2.46 -19.72
CA THR A 362 -6.41 -3.62 -20.14
C THR A 362 -7.88 -3.32 -19.86
N ASN A 363 -8.79 -4.10 -20.44
CA ASN A 363 -10.22 -3.97 -20.15
C ASN A 363 -10.62 -4.75 -18.88
N THR A 364 -9.89 -4.57 -17.79
CA THR A 364 -10.20 -5.14 -16.48
C THR A 364 -10.35 -4.05 -15.42
N ALA A 365 -10.82 -4.38 -14.22
CA ALA A 365 -10.97 -3.44 -13.12
C ALA A 365 -9.65 -2.68 -12.85
N PRO A 366 -9.68 -1.36 -12.53
CA PRO A 366 -8.48 -0.56 -12.32
C PRO A 366 -7.60 -1.09 -11.20
N SER A 367 -6.29 -1.06 -11.41
CA SER A 367 -5.30 -1.41 -10.39
C SER A 367 -4.77 -0.18 -9.69
N GLY A 368 -4.63 -0.27 -8.38
CA GLY A 368 -4.11 0.80 -7.55
C GLY A 368 -3.00 0.33 -6.61
N SER A 369 -2.80 1.09 -5.55
CA SER A 369 -1.80 0.76 -4.54
C SER A 369 -2.19 -0.50 -3.76
N TYR A 370 -1.18 -1.30 -3.45
CA TYR A 370 -1.24 -2.34 -2.44
C TYR A 370 0.09 -2.34 -1.68
N ARG A 371 0.08 -2.74 -0.44
CA ARG A 371 1.23 -2.86 0.48
C ARG A 371 2.48 -3.35 -0.26
N ALA A 372 3.61 -2.65 -0.14
CA ALA A 372 4.86 -2.85 -0.85
C ALA A 372 4.85 -2.53 -2.37
N PHE A 373 3.76 -2.01 -2.94
CA PHE A 373 3.65 -1.62 -4.35
C PHE A 373 4.17 -2.70 -5.32
N GLY A 374 4.90 -2.27 -6.39
CA GLY A 374 5.51 -3.17 -7.36
C GLY A 374 6.75 -3.93 -6.84
N ALA A 375 7.33 -3.51 -5.72
CA ALA A 375 8.55 -4.13 -5.19
C ALA A 375 8.35 -5.62 -4.84
N ALA A 376 7.22 -5.97 -4.20
CA ALA A 376 6.96 -7.36 -3.84
C ALA A 376 6.91 -8.31 -5.03
N HIS A 377 6.47 -7.84 -6.22
CA HIS A 377 6.46 -8.63 -7.45
C HIS A 377 7.89 -8.98 -7.90
N LEU A 378 8.74 -7.95 -7.99
CA LEU A 378 10.09 -8.12 -8.56
C LEU A 378 11.06 -8.74 -7.55
N GLN A 379 10.86 -8.51 -6.25
CA GLN A 379 11.68 -9.16 -5.22
C GLN A 379 11.43 -10.67 -5.16
N TRP A 380 10.17 -11.10 -5.23
CA TRP A 380 9.87 -12.52 -5.33
C TRP A 380 10.64 -13.18 -6.48
N ILE A 381 10.55 -12.63 -7.70
CA ILE A 381 11.20 -13.17 -8.89
C ILE A 381 12.73 -13.13 -8.72
N GLY A 382 13.24 -11.98 -8.28
CA GLY A 382 14.69 -11.78 -8.09
C GLY A 382 15.30 -12.76 -7.08
N GLU A 383 14.63 -12.98 -5.95
CA GLU A 383 15.06 -13.89 -4.91
C GLU A 383 14.96 -15.37 -5.37
N SER A 384 13.93 -15.70 -6.16
CA SER A 384 13.78 -17.04 -6.74
C SER A 384 14.92 -17.36 -7.74
N GLN A 385 15.37 -16.38 -8.53
CA GLN A 385 16.49 -16.57 -9.42
C GLN A 385 17.83 -16.69 -8.69
N ILE A 386 18.03 -16.01 -7.55
CA ILE A 386 19.20 -16.19 -6.70
C ILE A 386 19.29 -17.64 -6.19
N ASP A 387 18.16 -18.18 -5.70
CA ASP A 387 18.11 -19.58 -5.25
C ASP A 387 18.34 -20.57 -6.39
N GLU A 388 17.79 -20.31 -7.56
CA GLU A 388 18.02 -21.17 -8.74
C GLU A 388 19.48 -21.15 -9.19
N LEU A 389 20.14 -19.99 -9.19
CA LEU A 389 21.56 -19.88 -9.46
C LEU A 389 22.38 -20.70 -8.43
N ALA A 390 22.08 -20.55 -7.15
CA ALA A 390 22.76 -21.29 -6.09
C ALA A 390 22.63 -22.80 -6.30
N ARG A 391 21.41 -23.30 -6.56
CA ARG A 391 21.18 -24.73 -6.83
C ARG A 391 21.95 -25.23 -8.05
N ARG A 392 21.94 -24.49 -9.17
CA ARG A 392 22.70 -24.87 -10.39
C ARG A 392 24.20 -24.86 -10.20
N ALA A 393 24.70 -23.96 -9.33
CA ALA A 393 26.11 -23.91 -8.95
C ALA A 393 26.48 -24.98 -7.90
N GLY A 394 25.52 -25.68 -7.31
CA GLY A 394 25.76 -26.61 -6.20
C GLY A 394 26.15 -25.88 -4.91
N LEU A 395 25.72 -24.64 -4.73
CA LEU A 395 26.03 -23.78 -3.58
C LEU A 395 24.82 -23.64 -2.66
N ASP A 396 25.10 -23.38 -1.40
CA ASP A 396 24.05 -22.98 -0.43
C ASP A 396 23.52 -21.58 -0.79
N PRO A 397 22.19 -21.40 -0.98
CA PRO A 397 21.57 -20.10 -1.25
C PRO A 397 21.88 -19.01 -0.21
N LEU A 398 22.10 -19.39 1.05
CA LEU A 398 22.50 -18.48 2.11
C LEU A 398 23.92 -17.96 1.90
N ILE A 399 24.86 -18.82 1.46
CA ILE A 399 26.24 -18.42 1.13
C ILE A 399 26.25 -17.44 -0.05
N VAL A 400 25.49 -17.73 -1.11
CA VAL A 400 25.37 -16.81 -2.26
C VAL A 400 24.88 -15.43 -1.81
N ARG A 401 23.91 -15.36 -0.91
CA ARG A 401 23.43 -14.07 -0.37
C ARG A 401 24.50 -13.37 0.47
N ARG A 402 25.18 -14.08 1.38
CA ARG A 402 26.27 -13.51 2.21
C ARG A 402 27.35 -12.81 1.37
N GLU A 403 27.70 -13.41 0.26
CA GLU A 403 28.78 -12.91 -0.61
C GLU A 403 28.36 -11.74 -1.49
N ASN A 404 27.08 -11.64 -1.86
CA ASN A 404 26.60 -10.69 -2.86
C ASN A 404 25.75 -9.55 -2.33
N LEU A 405 25.19 -9.65 -1.12
CA LEU A 405 24.39 -8.59 -0.54
C LEU A 405 25.20 -7.30 -0.33
N CYS A 406 24.57 -6.18 -0.59
CA CYS A 406 25.08 -4.86 -0.22
C CYS A 406 25.31 -4.78 1.29
N ARG A 407 26.30 -3.97 1.68
CA ARG A 407 26.71 -3.75 3.06
C ARG A 407 26.26 -2.36 3.52
N PRO A 408 26.19 -2.10 4.83
CA PRO A 408 25.97 -0.75 5.34
C PRO A 408 26.96 0.24 4.70
N GLY A 409 26.44 1.33 4.16
CA GLY A 409 27.22 2.33 3.42
C GLY A 409 27.27 2.16 1.89
N ASP A 410 26.87 0.99 1.35
CA ASP A 410 26.78 0.80 -0.10
C ASP A 410 25.59 1.59 -0.67
N GLU A 411 25.78 2.19 -1.85
CA GLU A 411 24.69 2.75 -2.64
C GLU A 411 24.08 1.66 -3.53
N LEU A 412 22.79 1.40 -3.37
CA LEU A 412 22.09 0.42 -4.20
C LEU A 412 22.04 0.83 -5.68
N ARG A 413 22.01 2.15 -5.90
CA ARG A 413 22.13 2.79 -7.21
C ARG A 413 22.84 4.14 -7.04
N SER A 414 23.42 4.65 -8.14
CA SER A 414 24.14 5.92 -8.11
C SER A 414 23.25 7.07 -7.63
N GLY A 415 23.69 7.79 -6.61
CA GLY A 415 23.00 8.92 -6.03
C GLY A 415 21.82 8.58 -5.11
N ALA A 416 21.55 7.29 -4.87
CA ALA A 416 20.57 6.89 -3.86
C ALA A 416 21.15 6.99 -2.45
N LYS A 417 20.28 7.10 -1.44
CA LYS A 417 20.69 6.99 -0.04
C LYS A 417 21.45 5.69 0.18
N ALA A 418 22.60 5.77 0.85
CA ALA A 418 23.37 4.61 1.25
C ALA A 418 22.55 3.67 2.13
N LEU A 419 22.79 2.38 2.02
CA LEU A 419 22.15 1.36 2.85
C LEU A 419 22.51 1.59 4.31
N ASP A 420 21.48 1.60 5.16
CA ASP A 420 21.58 1.83 6.60
C ASP A 420 21.15 0.58 7.41
N ALA A 421 21.38 -0.63 6.86
CA ALA A 421 20.99 -1.90 7.49
C ALA A 421 22.02 -3.01 7.27
N ASP A 422 22.13 -3.94 8.23
CA ASP A 422 22.96 -5.15 8.12
C ASP A 422 22.15 -6.31 7.55
N LEU A 423 21.96 -6.33 6.24
CA LEU A 423 21.20 -7.37 5.55
C LEU A 423 21.74 -8.78 5.79
N VAL A 424 23.04 -8.93 5.92
CA VAL A 424 23.67 -10.25 6.14
C VAL A 424 23.37 -10.78 7.53
N GLY A 425 23.54 -9.93 8.55
CA GLY A 425 23.18 -10.32 9.92
C GLY A 425 21.68 -10.60 10.08
N ASP A 426 20.82 -9.91 9.31
CA ASP A 426 19.38 -10.13 9.37
C ASP A 426 18.97 -11.43 8.66
N VAL A 427 19.61 -11.77 7.51
CA VAL A 427 19.41 -13.07 6.84
C VAL A 427 19.82 -14.23 7.75
N GLU A 428 20.93 -14.10 8.49
CA GLU A 428 21.37 -15.13 9.45
C GLU A 428 20.37 -15.35 10.57
N LYS A 429 19.82 -14.28 11.15
CA LYS A 429 18.80 -14.37 12.21
C LYS A 429 17.56 -15.16 11.79
N VAL A 430 17.04 -14.91 10.58
CA VAL A 430 15.85 -15.61 10.10
C VAL A 430 16.15 -17.04 9.65
N ALA A 431 17.35 -17.29 9.10
CA ALA A 431 17.81 -18.62 8.74
C ALA A 431 17.93 -19.50 10.00
N ASP A 432 18.54 -18.98 11.07
CA ASP A 432 18.63 -19.67 12.36
C ASP A 432 17.24 -19.97 12.94
N ALA A 433 16.29 -19.04 12.83
CA ALA A 433 14.94 -19.21 13.36
C ALA A 433 14.14 -20.33 12.67
N VAL A 434 14.42 -20.64 11.39
CA VAL A 434 13.80 -21.77 10.68
C VAL A 434 14.66 -23.03 10.73
N GLY A 435 15.80 -23.04 11.46
CA GLY A 435 16.71 -24.17 11.59
C GLY A 435 17.51 -24.47 10.32
N TRP A 436 18.01 -23.43 9.62
CA TRP A 436 18.82 -23.60 8.42
C TRP A 436 20.02 -24.52 8.67
N GLY A 437 20.22 -25.52 7.79
CA GLY A 437 21.29 -26.51 7.94
C GLY A 437 20.95 -27.73 8.83
N GLU A 438 19.83 -27.71 9.55
CA GLU A 438 19.35 -28.90 10.25
C GLU A 438 18.76 -29.93 9.26
N PRO A 439 18.84 -31.24 9.58
CA PRO A 439 18.20 -32.28 8.76
C PRO A 439 16.70 -31.99 8.56
N LYS A 440 16.20 -32.20 7.33
CA LYS A 440 14.80 -32.03 6.95
C LYS A 440 14.11 -33.36 6.70
N PRO A 441 12.84 -33.54 7.08
CA PRO A 441 12.02 -34.63 6.57
C PRO A 441 11.89 -34.59 5.04
N PRO A 442 11.53 -35.74 4.40
CA PRO A 442 11.14 -35.71 2.98
C PRO A 442 10.02 -34.68 2.73
N ASN A 443 10.03 -34.07 1.55
CA ASN A 443 9.04 -33.10 1.09
C ASN A 443 9.00 -31.78 1.92
N VAL A 444 9.96 -31.57 2.80
CA VAL A 444 10.12 -30.31 3.54
C VAL A 444 11.27 -29.51 2.94
N GLY A 445 11.02 -28.22 2.71
CA GLY A 445 12.04 -27.29 2.22
C GLY A 445 12.10 -26.02 3.06
N ARG A 446 13.25 -25.33 2.99
CA ARG A 446 13.51 -24.05 3.64
C ARG A 446 13.96 -23.01 2.61
N GLY A 447 13.45 -21.81 2.76
CA GLY A 447 13.77 -20.70 1.87
C GLY A 447 14.04 -19.42 2.65
N VAL A 448 14.93 -18.60 2.12
CA VAL A 448 15.23 -17.25 2.63
C VAL A 448 15.06 -16.22 1.53
N SER A 449 14.79 -14.99 1.90
CA SER A 449 14.61 -13.87 0.97
C SER A 449 14.93 -12.55 1.62
N VAL A 450 15.25 -11.54 0.81
CA VAL A 450 15.50 -10.18 1.28
C VAL A 450 14.48 -9.24 0.66
N GLY A 451 13.62 -8.64 1.49
CA GLY A 451 12.72 -7.57 1.13
C GLY A 451 13.34 -6.20 1.45
N LEU A 452 13.32 -5.30 0.48
CA LEU A 452 13.84 -3.95 0.64
C LEU A 452 12.99 -2.96 -0.15
N LEU A 453 12.55 -1.89 0.52
CA LEU A 453 11.67 -0.88 -0.03
C LEU A 453 12.26 0.51 0.13
N ALA A 454 12.11 1.34 -0.89
CA ALA A 454 12.30 2.78 -0.78
C ALA A 454 11.14 3.38 0.02
N ALA A 455 11.37 3.77 1.27
CA ALA A 455 10.34 4.21 2.21
C ALA A 455 10.42 5.69 2.57
N GLY A 456 9.35 6.21 3.19
CA GLY A 456 9.28 7.61 3.61
C GLY A 456 8.99 8.59 2.47
N ALA A 457 8.42 8.13 1.36
CA ALA A 457 8.13 8.97 0.19
C ALA A 457 7.39 10.27 0.56
N HIS A 458 7.75 11.37 -0.13
CA HIS A 458 7.15 12.69 0.05
C HIS A 458 7.21 13.16 1.51
N PRO A 459 8.39 13.49 2.05
CA PRO A 459 8.60 13.73 3.49
C PRO A 459 8.05 15.09 3.94
N VAL A 460 6.75 15.30 3.82
CA VAL A 460 6.05 16.51 4.26
C VAL A 460 5.00 16.15 5.29
N SER A 461 5.12 16.68 6.49
CA SER A 461 4.11 16.57 7.55
C SER A 461 4.24 17.73 8.53
N THR A 462 3.12 18.17 9.07
CA THR A 462 3.06 19.15 10.15
C THR A 462 2.27 18.57 11.30
N ALA A 463 2.69 18.86 12.54
CA ALA A 463 1.94 18.52 13.75
C ALA A 463 1.80 19.75 14.65
N ILE A 464 0.72 19.77 15.41
CA ILE A 464 0.49 20.72 16.49
C ILE A 464 0.31 19.94 17.78
N VAL A 465 1.02 20.35 18.83
CA VAL A 465 0.85 19.83 20.19
C VAL A 465 0.40 20.98 21.07
N ARG A 466 -0.69 20.77 21.80
CA ARG A 466 -1.25 21.72 22.76
C ARG A 466 -1.10 21.14 24.16
N LEU A 467 -0.58 21.90 25.08
CA LEU A 467 -0.63 21.62 26.51
C LEU A 467 -1.71 22.52 27.12
N GLU A 468 -2.79 21.90 27.52
CA GLU A 468 -3.97 22.59 28.07
C GLU A 468 -3.79 22.94 29.55
N ALA A 469 -4.61 23.87 30.06
CA ALA A 469 -4.50 24.41 31.41
C ALA A 469 -4.61 23.36 32.53
N ASP A 470 -5.22 22.22 32.27
CA ASP A 470 -5.34 21.09 33.21
C ASP A 470 -4.18 20.09 33.11
N GLY A 471 -3.20 20.36 32.24
CA GLY A 471 -2.04 19.51 31.97
C GLY A 471 -2.32 18.37 31.00
N GLN A 472 -3.48 18.36 30.32
CA GLN A 472 -3.75 17.44 29.22
C GLN A 472 -2.96 17.88 27.97
N VAL A 473 -2.50 16.90 27.20
CA VAL A 473 -1.77 17.15 25.93
C VAL A 473 -2.64 16.69 24.77
N VAL A 474 -2.89 17.59 23.82
CA VAL A 474 -3.64 17.28 22.61
C VAL A 474 -2.70 17.33 21.40
N VAL A 475 -2.65 16.23 20.64
CA VAL A 475 -1.87 16.12 19.39
C VAL A 475 -2.82 16.20 18.20
N LEU A 476 -2.57 17.15 17.32
CA LEU A 476 -3.25 17.32 16.04
C LEU A 476 -2.29 16.99 14.91
N VAL A 477 -2.61 15.97 14.11
CA VAL A 477 -1.81 15.51 12.98
C VAL A 477 -2.72 14.94 11.91
N GLY A 478 -2.37 15.12 10.63
CA GLY A 478 -3.22 14.70 9.50
C GLY A 478 -3.12 13.21 9.15
N THR A 479 -2.38 12.40 9.91
CA THR A 479 -2.23 10.96 9.71
C THR A 479 -3.52 10.22 10.06
N THR A 480 -4.00 9.35 9.17
CA THR A 480 -5.20 8.55 9.39
C THR A 480 -4.92 7.28 10.20
N GLU A 481 -5.88 6.87 11.03
CA GLU A 481 -5.86 5.59 11.77
C GLU A 481 -6.52 4.51 10.92
N VAL A 482 -5.70 3.64 10.30
CA VAL A 482 -6.16 2.55 9.43
C VAL A 482 -6.00 1.15 10.07
N GLY A 483 -5.70 1.11 11.38
CA GLY A 483 -5.42 -0.11 12.15
C GLY A 483 -3.98 -0.23 12.64
N GLN A 484 -3.05 0.55 12.12
CA GLN A 484 -1.61 0.48 12.44
C GLN A 484 -1.25 1.08 13.82
N GLY A 485 -2.15 1.90 14.44
CA GLY A 485 -1.99 2.42 15.79
C GLY A 485 -1.21 3.72 15.94
N PRO A 486 -1.28 4.68 15.01
CA PRO A 486 -0.56 5.96 15.12
C PRO A 486 -1.00 6.78 16.33
N ARG A 487 -2.28 6.69 16.75
CA ARG A 487 -2.76 7.38 17.95
C ARG A 487 -1.99 6.96 19.20
N THR A 488 -1.57 5.70 19.28
CA THR A 488 -0.77 5.19 20.40
C THR A 488 0.70 5.60 20.27
N ALA A 489 1.29 5.42 19.08
CA ALA A 489 2.69 5.76 18.86
C ALA A 489 2.96 7.26 19.03
N PHE A 490 2.10 8.13 18.49
CA PHE A 490 2.23 9.57 18.65
C PHE A 490 2.00 10.02 20.08
N ALA A 491 1.12 9.36 20.83
CA ALA A 491 0.96 9.62 22.26
C ALA A 491 2.23 9.26 23.04
N GLN A 492 2.91 8.14 22.73
CA GLN A 492 4.19 7.79 23.36
C GLN A 492 5.30 8.79 23.02
N ILE A 493 5.39 9.23 21.76
CA ILE A 493 6.38 10.23 21.31
C ILE A 493 6.19 11.56 22.05
N ALA A 494 4.95 12.07 22.11
CA ALA A 494 4.67 13.33 22.80
C ALA A 494 4.85 13.22 24.31
N ALA A 495 4.44 12.10 24.91
CA ALA A 495 4.60 11.83 26.33
C ALA A 495 6.09 11.77 26.72
N GLU A 496 6.94 11.15 25.91
CA GLU A 496 8.39 11.08 26.13
C GLU A 496 9.05 12.47 26.14
N GLU A 497 8.71 13.31 25.15
CA GLU A 497 9.29 14.66 25.04
C GLU A 497 8.84 15.60 26.17
N LEU A 498 7.59 15.46 26.65
CA LEU A 498 7.02 16.31 27.69
C LEU A 498 7.16 15.74 29.10
N GLY A 499 7.59 14.49 29.23
CA GLY A 499 7.72 13.80 30.52
C GLY A 499 6.37 13.48 31.18
N VAL A 500 5.24 13.54 30.47
CA VAL A 500 3.90 13.26 31.02
C VAL A 500 3.55 11.79 30.84
N ALA A 501 2.58 11.30 31.63
CA ALA A 501 2.04 9.96 31.41
C ALA A 501 1.31 9.87 30.06
N VAL A 502 1.44 8.74 29.35
CA VAL A 502 0.82 8.51 28.02
C VAL A 502 -0.71 8.72 28.08
N GLU A 503 -1.32 8.41 29.20
CA GLU A 503 -2.77 8.55 29.44
C GLU A 503 -3.22 10.03 29.38
N ARG A 504 -2.32 10.97 29.61
CA ARG A 504 -2.62 12.42 29.50
C ARG A 504 -2.53 12.93 28.06
N VAL A 505 -2.11 12.10 27.11
CA VAL A 505 -1.98 12.51 25.70
C VAL A 505 -3.19 12.02 24.91
N VAL A 506 -3.87 12.91 24.22
CA VAL A 506 -5.00 12.62 23.32
C VAL A 506 -4.56 12.96 21.90
N VAL A 507 -4.61 11.98 21.00
CA VAL A 507 -4.37 12.19 19.56
C VAL A 507 -5.72 12.23 18.85
N ARG A 508 -6.02 13.34 18.18
CA ARG A 508 -7.29 13.55 17.49
C ARG A 508 -7.31 12.92 16.11
N GLY A 509 -8.53 12.54 15.68
CA GLY A 509 -8.77 12.02 14.34
C GLY A 509 -8.57 13.08 13.24
N THR A 510 -8.42 12.62 12.01
CA THR A 510 -8.10 13.48 10.86
C THR A 510 -9.32 14.22 10.35
N ASP A 511 -9.21 15.54 10.30
CA ASP A 511 -10.17 16.46 9.73
C ASP A 511 -9.37 17.59 9.06
N THR A 512 -9.42 17.69 7.75
CA THR A 512 -8.60 18.64 6.99
C THR A 512 -8.91 20.12 7.26
N ARG A 513 -9.98 20.43 7.97
CA ARG A 513 -10.32 21.78 8.43
C ARG A 513 -9.55 22.15 9.70
N PHE A 514 -9.23 21.19 10.57
CA PHE A 514 -8.69 21.43 11.90
C PHE A 514 -7.30 20.82 12.12
N THR A 515 -6.99 19.69 11.47
CA THR A 515 -5.67 19.08 11.57
C THR A 515 -4.71 19.68 10.54
N PRO A 516 -3.43 19.87 10.91
CA PRO A 516 -2.44 20.36 9.97
C PRO A 516 -2.16 19.34 8.86
N TYR A 517 -1.51 19.80 7.79
CA TYR A 517 -1.20 19.00 6.61
C TYR A 517 -0.31 17.80 6.94
N ASP A 518 -0.74 16.63 6.50
CA ASP A 518 0.10 15.44 6.32
C ASP A 518 -0.11 14.90 4.91
N ARG A 519 0.99 14.58 4.21
CA ARG A 519 0.93 14.15 2.81
C ARG A 519 0.12 12.87 2.64
N SER A 520 0.32 11.87 3.51
CA SER A 520 -0.35 10.57 3.35
C SER A 520 -0.10 9.61 4.51
N THR A 521 -1.01 8.67 4.68
CA THR A 521 -0.80 7.44 5.46
C THR A 521 -0.52 6.29 4.51
N GLY A 522 0.76 6.01 4.25
CA GLY A 522 1.27 5.02 3.29
C GLY A 522 2.79 5.15 3.16
N ALA A 523 3.44 4.30 2.36
CA ALA A 523 4.89 4.27 2.16
C ALA A 523 5.69 4.16 3.47
N SER A 524 5.15 3.47 4.47
CA SER A 524 5.71 3.22 5.81
C SER A 524 6.22 4.47 6.54
N ARG A 525 5.66 5.66 6.22
CA ARG A 525 6.18 6.98 6.61
C ARG A 525 5.62 7.55 7.91
N SER A 526 4.50 7.03 8.43
CA SER A 526 3.79 7.69 9.54
C SER A 526 4.65 7.85 10.80
N THR A 527 5.33 6.80 11.24
CA THR A 527 6.22 6.90 12.42
C THR A 527 7.42 7.80 12.16
N THR A 528 8.07 7.70 11.00
CA THR A 528 9.27 8.48 10.67
C THR A 528 8.96 9.95 10.42
N ILE A 529 8.01 10.26 9.57
CA ILE A 529 7.77 11.64 9.11
C ILE A 529 6.79 12.35 10.03
N ALA A 530 5.57 11.80 10.19
CA ALA A 530 4.57 12.43 11.05
C ALA A 530 4.97 12.34 12.53
N GLY A 531 5.55 11.21 12.97
CA GLY A 531 6.10 11.07 14.32
C GLY A 531 7.21 12.07 14.64
N LEU A 532 8.09 12.37 13.66
CA LEU A 532 9.11 13.39 13.81
C LEU A 532 8.51 14.80 13.92
N ALA A 533 7.44 15.09 13.16
CA ALA A 533 6.71 16.35 13.29
C ALA A 533 6.07 16.45 14.68
N VAL A 534 5.48 15.37 15.21
CA VAL A 534 4.93 15.32 16.59
C VAL A 534 6.02 15.53 17.62
N GLN A 535 7.18 14.88 17.47
CA GLN A 535 8.33 15.06 18.37
C GLN A 535 8.77 16.53 18.40
N ARG A 536 8.94 17.17 17.24
CA ARG A 536 9.33 18.58 17.14
C ARG A 536 8.29 19.51 17.76
N ALA A 537 7.00 19.23 17.56
CA ALA A 537 5.91 20.01 18.15
C ALA A 537 5.90 19.90 19.70
N ALA A 538 6.07 18.68 20.22
CA ALA A 538 6.15 18.46 21.67
C ALA A 538 7.40 19.13 22.28
N ARG A 539 8.54 19.05 21.59
CA ARG A 539 9.77 19.74 21.98
C ARG A 539 9.58 21.25 22.05
N HIS A 540 8.90 21.84 21.07
CA HIS A 540 8.60 23.27 21.08
C HIS A 540 7.70 23.68 22.28
N VAL A 541 6.74 22.81 22.70
CA VAL A 541 5.99 23.05 23.96
C VAL A 541 6.92 22.97 25.17
N ARG A 542 7.83 22.00 25.21
CA ARG A 542 8.81 21.87 26.31
C ARG A 542 9.73 23.11 26.42
N GLU A 543 10.21 23.62 25.30
CA GLU A 543 11.04 24.85 25.26
C GLU A 543 10.27 26.06 25.83
N GLN A 544 8.98 26.21 25.49
CA GLN A 544 8.12 27.24 26.07
C GLN A 544 7.94 27.05 27.60
N LEU A 545 7.76 25.79 28.06
CA LEU A 545 7.69 25.50 29.50
C LEU A 545 8.99 25.88 30.24
N GLU A 546 10.14 25.53 29.66
CA GLU A 546 11.46 25.88 30.23
C GLU A 546 11.66 27.39 30.26
N GLU A 547 11.20 28.12 29.26
CA GLU A 547 11.26 29.61 29.25
C GLU A 547 10.37 30.20 30.34
N ILE A 548 9.12 29.76 30.49
CA ILE A 548 8.20 30.23 31.53
C ILE A 548 8.71 29.88 32.93
N ALA A 549 9.41 28.78 33.08
CA ALA A 549 10.04 28.37 34.34
C ALA A 549 11.41 29.00 34.61
N ALA A 550 11.84 29.96 33.80
CA ALA A 550 13.17 30.62 33.89
C ALA A 550 14.34 29.61 33.86
N GLY A 551 14.24 28.54 33.09
CA GLY A 551 15.25 27.50 32.95
C GLY A 551 15.24 26.45 34.06
N GLU A 552 14.34 26.51 35.01
CA GLU A 552 14.16 25.44 36.01
C GLU A 552 13.45 24.24 35.41
N LYS A 553 13.90 23.02 35.77
CA LYS A 553 13.24 21.79 35.42
C LYS A 553 11.95 21.67 36.22
N VAL A 554 10.81 21.64 35.53
CA VAL A 554 9.49 21.55 36.14
C VAL A 554 9.00 20.10 36.13
N ASP A 555 8.49 19.63 37.26
CA ASP A 555 7.76 18.33 37.30
C ASP A 555 6.50 18.45 36.47
N PRO A 556 6.20 17.49 35.55
CA PRO A 556 4.99 17.50 34.76
C PRO A 556 3.68 17.59 35.57
N ALA A 557 3.66 17.11 36.81
CA ALA A 557 2.53 17.27 37.71
C ALA A 557 2.26 18.74 38.07
N ALA A 558 3.26 19.61 37.97
CA ALA A 558 3.17 21.06 38.28
C ALA A 558 2.81 21.90 37.03
N TYR A 559 2.68 21.33 35.83
CA TYR A 559 2.33 22.09 34.62
C TYR A 559 1.05 22.91 34.77
N PRO A 560 -0.06 22.40 35.31
CA PRO A 560 -1.27 23.20 35.53
C PRO A 560 -1.05 24.43 36.39
N ASP A 561 -0.25 24.29 37.44
CA ASP A 561 0.06 25.42 38.36
C ASP A 561 1.00 26.42 37.72
N LEU A 562 1.96 25.98 36.90
CA LEU A 562 2.85 26.83 36.12
C LEU A 562 2.06 27.66 35.10
N LEU A 563 1.16 27.03 34.35
CA LEU A 563 0.31 27.69 33.36
C LEU A 563 -0.63 28.69 34.01
N ARG A 564 -1.22 28.35 35.18
CA ARG A 564 -2.09 29.24 35.92
C ARG A 564 -1.32 30.48 36.48
N ARG A 565 -0.07 30.32 36.90
CA ARG A 565 0.78 31.44 37.33
C ARG A 565 1.13 32.33 36.15
N HIS A 566 1.38 31.74 34.97
CA HIS A 566 1.77 32.48 33.77
C HIS A 566 0.61 33.22 33.11
N PHE A 567 -0.52 32.55 32.90
CA PHE A 567 -1.69 33.09 32.20
C PHE A 567 -2.77 33.69 33.12
N GLY A 568 -2.65 33.50 34.41
CA GLY A 568 -3.67 33.92 35.38
C GLY A 568 -4.80 32.89 35.58
N LEU A 569 -5.77 33.24 36.41
CA LEU A 569 -6.87 32.32 36.80
C LEU A 569 -7.80 31.90 35.62
N ALA A 570 -7.87 32.69 34.57
CA ALA A 570 -8.65 32.35 33.37
C ALA A 570 -8.05 31.15 32.59
N GLY A 571 -6.81 30.79 32.91
CA GLY A 571 -6.11 29.72 32.23
C GLY A 571 -5.51 30.17 30.90
N GLY A 572 -4.88 29.22 30.24
CA GLY A 572 -4.24 29.40 28.92
C GLY A 572 -3.68 28.08 28.47
N GLU A 573 -3.12 28.04 27.27
CA GLU A 573 -2.49 26.87 26.71
C GLU A 573 -1.15 27.22 26.07
N LEU A 574 -0.25 26.24 25.98
CA LEU A 574 0.93 26.34 25.15
C LEU A 574 0.73 25.57 23.86
N ILE A 575 1.13 26.15 22.75
CA ILE A 575 1.01 25.55 21.43
C ILE A 575 2.39 25.39 20.81
N GLY A 576 2.78 24.15 20.55
CA GLY A 576 3.96 23.80 19.80
C GLY A 576 3.63 23.42 18.37
N ARG A 577 4.46 23.83 17.42
CA ARG A 577 4.41 23.44 16.02
C ARG A 577 5.67 22.66 15.66
N GLY A 578 5.49 21.52 14.99
CA GLY A 578 6.56 20.75 14.38
C GLY A 578 6.29 20.54 12.91
N GLU A 579 7.35 20.63 12.11
CA GLU A 579 7.27 20.49 10.66
C GLU A 579 8.41 19.61 10.17
N VAL A 580 8.10 18.75 9.18
CA VAL A 580 9.05 18.02 8.36
C VAL A 580 8.80 18.43 6.92
N ALA A 581 9.82 18.89 6.25
CA ALA A 581 9.77 19.28 4.84
C ALA A 581 11.03 18.77 4.13
N PRO A 582 11.00 18.53 2.81
CA PRO A 582 12.18 18.19 2.05
C PRO A 582 13.24 19.31 2.18
N THR A 583 14.51 18.91 2.30
CA THR A 583 15.63 19.84 2.20
C THR A 583 16.05 19.97 0.74
N GLY A 584 15.90 21.15 0.13
CA GLY A 584 16.26 21.41 -1.26
C GLY A 584 15.08 21.73 -2.16
N SER A 585 15.25 21.67 -3.48
CA SER A 585 14.25 22.04 -4.49
C SER A 585 13.09 21.05 -4.65
N GLY A 586 12.95 20.10 -3.74
CA GLY A 586 11.74 19.29 -3.58
C GLY A 586 11.34 18.42 -4.77
N SER A 587 12.27 17.87 -5.53
CA SER A 587 11.97 16.84 -6.49
C SER A 587 11.52 15.58 -5.76
N TYR A 588 10.32 15.08 -6.06
CA TYR A 588 9.78 13.83 -5.51
C TYR A 588 10.58 12.58 -5.92
N ALA A 589 11.59 12.74 -6.77
CA ALA A 589 12.38 11.68 -7.37
C ALA A 589 13.69 11.38 -6.62
N GLU A 590 14.01 12.06 -5.53
CA GLU A 590 15.35 12.02 -4.90
C GLU A 590 15.56 10.83 -3.93
N GLY A 591 14.96 9.69 -4.21
CA GLY A 591 15.26 8.46 -3.46
C GLY A 591 14.50 8.32 -2.13
N PRO A 592 14.75 7.24 -1.38
CA PRO A 592 14.09 6.98 -0.12
C PRO A 592 14.59 7.89 0.99
N VAL A 593 13.72 8.23 1.93
CA VAL A 593 14.12 8.86 3.20
C VAL A 593 14.88 7.86 4.08
N PHE A 594 14.48 6.59 4.02
CA PHE A 594 15.16 5.43 4.60
C PHE A 594 14.85 4.18 3.79
N TRP A 595 15.63 3.13 4.00
CA TRP A 595 15.32 1.81 3.47
C TRP A 595 14.49 1.05 4.50
N GLU A 596 13.28 0.64 4.13
CA GLU A 596 12.53 -0.34 4.90
C GLU A 596 13.03 -1.72 4.54
N VAL A 597 13.67 -2.38 5.49
CA VAL A 597 14.23 -3.72 5.33
C VAL A 597 13.39 -4.70 6.11
N CYS A 598 13.01 -5.79 5.45
CA CYS A 598 12.49 -6.97 6.11
C CYS A 598 13.03 -8.20 5.39
N VAL A 599 13.76 -9.02 6.11
CA VAL A 599 14.26 -10.30 5.62
C VAL A 599 13.29 -11.38 6.05
N GLY A 600 13.01 -12.35 5.17
CA GLY A 600 12.06 -13.42 5.43
C GLY A 600 12.70 -14.81 5.30
N ALA A 601 12.22 -15.75 6.10
CA ALA A 601 12.48 -17.17 5.92
C ALA A 601 11.20 -17.97 6.11
N ALA A 602 11.11 -19.12 5.45
CA ALA A 602 10.00 -20.05 5.58
C ALA A 602 10.49 -21.50 5.58
N GLU A 603 9.77 -22.35 6.31
CA GLU A 603 9.82 -23.81 6.18
C GLU A 603 8.44 -24.29 5.70
N VAL A 604 8.41 -24.99 4.58
CA VAL A 604 7.17 -25.52 4.01
C VAL A 604 7.25 -27.05 3.88
N GLU A 605 6.09 -27.68 3.94
CA GLU A 605 5.88 -29.09 3.61
C GLU A 605 4.93 -29.19 2.44
N VAL A 606 5.29 -29.98 1.43
CA VAL A 606 4.42 -30.26 0.25
C VAL A 606 3.90 -31.68 0.30
N GLU A 607 2.58 -31.83 0.10
CA GLU A 607 1.92 -33.13 -0.08
C GLU A 607 1.95 -33.51 -1.57
N PRO A 608 2.78 -34.49 -1.98
CA PRO A 608 3.00 -34.74 -3.41
C PRO A 608 1.79 -35.30 -4.19
N GLU A 609 0.82 -35.89 -3.49
CA GLU A 609 -0.37 -36.48 -4.11
C GLU A 609 -1.48 -35.45 -4.35
N THR A 610 -1.51 -34.38 -3.58
CA THR A 610 -2.54 -33.33 -3.67
C THR A 610 -1.98 -31.99 -4.13
N GLY A 611 -0.68 -31.76 -4.00
CA GLY A 611 -0.04 -30.46 -4.24
C GLY A 611 -0.27 -29.44 -3.13
N VAL A 612 -0.86 -29.83 -2.00
CA VAL A 612 -1.08 -28.91 -0.86
C VAL A 612 0.27 -28.50 -0.27
N VAL A 613 0.48 -27.21 -0.11
CA VAL A 613 1.64 -26.60 0.57
C VAL A 613 1.21 -26.13 1.92
N ARG A 614 1.82 -26.68 2.98
CA ARG A 614 1.64 -26.24 4.35
C ARG A 614 2.86 -25.44 4.79
N VAL A 615 2.66 -24.23 5.27
CA VAL A 615 3.73 -23.45 5.88
C VAL A 615 3.86 -23.86 7.34
N ARG A 616 5.01 -24.44 7.70
CA ARG A 616 5.29 -24.92 9.06
C ARG A 616 5.84 -23.79 9.93
N ARG A 617 6.79 -23.04 9.39
CA ARG A 617 7.43 -21.93 10.10
C ARG A 617 7.59 -20.72 9.18
N THR A 618 7.44 -19.55 9.73
CA THR A 618 7.90 -18.30 9.14
C THR A 618 8.75 -17.53 10.14
N ALA A 619 9.79 -16.92 9.65
CA ALA A 619 10.59 -15.97 10.42
C ALA A 619 10.79 -14.69 9.59
N THR A 620 10.65 -13.54 10.24
CA THR A 620 10.94 -12.23 9.66
C THR A 620 11.91 -11.47 10.55
N ALA A 621 12.80 -10.67 9.95
CA ALA A 621 13.64 -9.71 10.66
C ALA A 621 13.35 -8.32 10.06
N ALA A 622 12.71 -7.46 10.84
CA ALA A 622 12.32 -6.12 10.45
C ALA A 622 13.24 -5.09 11.11
N ASP A 623 14.01 -4.34 10.31
CA ASP A 623 14.80 -3.21 10.78
C ASP A 623 13.90 -1.99 10.97
N VAL A 624 13.70 -1.62 12.22
CA VAL A 624 12.83 -0.52 12.64
C VAL A 624 13.59 0.66 13.26
N GLY A 625 14.93 0.64 13.17
CA GLY A 625 15.77 1.62 13.87
C GLY A 625 15.55 1.55 15.37
N ARG A 626 14.56 2.28 15.89
CA ARG A 626 14.04 2.13 17.26
C ARG A 626 12.54 1.85 17.23
N ALA A 627 12.12 0.78 17.87
CA ALA A 627 10.71 0.48 18.05
C ALA A 627 10.06 1.45 19.03
N ILE A 628 9.14 2.29 18.56
CA ILE A 628 8.36 3.16 19.46
C ILE A 628 7.46 2.32 20.36
N ASN A 629 6.78 1.33 19.78
CA ASN A 629 5.96 0.34 20.48
C ASN A 629 6.21 -1.05 19.90
N PRO A 630 7.01 -1.90 20.56
CA PRO A 630 7.40 -3.22 20.03
C PRO A 630 6.20 -4.13 19.71
N GLN A 631 5.12 -4.05 20.49
CA GLN A 631 3.92 -4.85 20.22
C GLN A 631 3.22 -4.43 18.92
N LEU A 632 3.13 -3.12 18.64
CA LEU A 632 2.55 -2.62 17.39
C LEU A 632 3.43 -2.96 16.19
N VAL A 633 4.75 -2.89 16.32
CA VAL A 633 5.70 -3.36 15.29
C VAL A 633 5.44 -4.82 14.95
N ARG A 634 5.45 -5.70 15.97
CA ARG A 634 5.19 -7.14 15.76
C ARG A 634 3.87 -7.39 15.04
N ARG A 635 2.79 -6.72 15.44
CA ARG A 635 1.46 -6.89 14.81
C ARG A 635 1.43 -6.42 13.35
N GLN A 636 2.19 -5.37 13.00
CA GLN A 636 2.32 -4.94 11.62
C GLN A 636 3.06 -5.98 10.78
N ASP A 637 4.12 -6.54 11.31
CA ASP A 637 4.91 -7.57 10.66
C ASP A 637 4.13 -8.89 10.50
N GLU A 638 3.50 -9.38 11.57
CA GLU A 638 2.62 -10.57 11.54
C GLU A 638 1.49 -10.41 10.52
N GLY A 639 0.81 -9.25 10.50
CA GLY A 639 -0.25 -8.96 9.54
C GLY A 639 0.26 -8.87 8.09
N ALA A 640 1.47 -8.37 7.86
CA ALA A 640 2.09 -8.34 6.54
C ALA A 640 2.53 -9.75 6.09
N THR A 641 3.02 -10.56 7.01
CA THR A 641 3.35 -11.98 6.79
C THR A 641 2.12 -12.75 6.31
N MET A 642 0.98 -12.61 6.99
CA MET A 642 -0.26 -13.30 6.57
C MET A 642 -0.77 -12.84 5.20
N GLN A 643 -0.67 -11.56 4.88
CA GLN A 643 -0.97 -11.08 3.52
C GLN A 643 0.03 -11.65 2.49
N GLY A 644 1.30 -11.75 2.86
CA GLY A 644 2.32 -12.40 2.03
C GLY A 644 2.01 -13.88 1.76
N LEU A 645 1.57 -14.62 2.78
CA LEU A 645 1.12 -16.01 2.63
C LEU A 645 -0.13 -16.11 1.75
N GLY A 646 -1.10 -15.20 1.92
CA GLY A 646 -2.27 -15.13 1.05
C GLY A 646 -1.90 -14.96 -0.42
N ASN A 647 -1.02 -14.01 -0.72
CA ASN A 647 -0.52 -13.77 -2.09
C ASN A 647 0.27 -14.95 -2.65
N ALA A 648 1.02 -15.68 -1.79
CA ALA A 648 1.80 -16.82 -2.23
C ALA A 648 0.95 -18.06 -2.49
N LEU A 649 -0.11 -18.30 -1.69
CA LEU A 649 -0.78 -19.60 -1.63
C LEU A 649 -2.21 -19.62 -2.21
N PHE A 650 -2.96 -18.49 -2.12
CA PHE A 650 -4.41 -18.53 -2.30
C PHE A 650 -4.98 -17.43 -3.19
N GLU A 651 -4.50 -16.19 -3.04
CA GLU A 651 -5.20 -15.00 -3.53
C GLU A 651 -4.97 -14.76 -5.02
N GLU A 652 -6.05 -14.75 -5.79
CA GLU A 652 -6.04 -14.44 -7.21
C GLU A 652 -7.41 -13.93 -7.63
N LEU A 653 -7.47 -12.79 -8.32
CA LEU A 653 -8.64 -12.35 -9.07
C LEU A 653 -8.57 -12.95 -10.48
N ILE A 654 -9.56 -13.73 -10.83
CA ILE A 654 -9.63 -14.47 -12.11
C ILE A 654 -10.47 -13.66 -13.09
N PHE A 655 -9.85 -13.23 -14.17
CA PHE A 655 -10.52 -12.52 -15.26
C PHE A 655 -10.59 -13.41 -16.51
N GLU A 656 -11.76 -13.42 -17.17
CA GLU A 656 -11.97 -14.01 -18.48
C GLU A 656 -12.71 -13.00 -19.34
N ASP A 657 -12.20 -12.68 -20.51
CA ASP A 657 -12.74 -11.64 -21.41
C ASP A 657 -13.03 -10.30 -20.68
N GLY A 658 -12.14 -9.92 -19.74
CA GLY A 658 -12.27 -8.72 -18.92
C GLY A 658 -13.30 -8.80 -17.79
N GLN A 659 -14.03 -9.92 -17.65
CA GLN A 659 -15.00 -10.16 -16.58
C GLN A 659 -14.34 -10.79 -15.37
N LEU A 660 -14.64 -10.30 -14.16
CA LEU A 660 -14.21 -10.90 -12.91
C LEU A 660 -15.12 -12.11 -12.59
N LEU A 661 -14.54 -13.30 -12.46
CA LEU A 661 -15.29 -14.55 -12.26
C LEU A 661 -15.48 -14.91 -10.78
N ASN A 662 -14.60 -14.45 -9.89
CA ASN A 662 -14.60 -14.82 -8.47
C ASN A 662 -14.76 -13.59 -7.57
N ASP A 663 -15.87 -12.87 -7.73
CA ASP A 663 -16.19 -11.61 -7.07
C ASP A 663 -16.78 -11.76 -5.66
N THR A 664 -16.80 -12.98 -5.12
CA THR A 664 -17.29 -13.28 -3.76
C THR A 664 -16.21 -13.87 -2.88
N LEU A 665 -16.35 -13.72 -1.54
CA LEU A 665 -15.44 -14.35 -0.57
C LEU A 665 -15.62 -15.87 -0.43
N LEU A 666 -16.57 -16.46 -1.18
CA LEU A 666 -16.67 -17.93 -1.33
C LEU A 666 -15.63 -18.43 -2.32
N ASP A 667 -15.38 -17.67 -3.38
CA ASP A 667 -14.52 -18.04 -4.51
C ASP A 667 -13.15 -17.35 -4.44
N TYR A 668 -13.08 -16.11 -3.93
CA TYR A 668 -11.83 -15.42 -3.61
C TYR A 668 -11.39 -15.79 -2.19
N ARG A 669 -10.41 -16.66 -2.08
CA ARG A 669 -9.93 -17.16 -0.80
C ARG A 669 -8.88 -16.25 -0.20
N VAL A 670 -9.11 -15.80 1.04
CA VAL A 670 -8.13 -15.14 1.90
C VAL A 670 -7.65 -16.10 3.00
N PRO A 671 -6.44 -15.94 3.57
CA PRO A 671 -5.98 -16.76 4.68
C PRO A 671 -6.93 -16.70 5.88
N SER A 672 -7.19 -17.83 6.48
CA SER A 672 -7.96 -18.02 7.71
C SER A 672 -7.05 -18.34 8.89
N PHE A 673 -7.61 -18.54 10.07
CA PHE A 673 -6.84 -19.04 11.23
C PHE A 673 -6.27 -20.45 11.04
N GLU A 674 -6.85 -21.26 10.15
CA GLU A 674 -6.38 -22.60 9.83
C GLU A 674 -5.12 -22.58 8.95
N ASP A 675 -4.88 -21.45 8.27
CA ASP A 675 -3.73 -21.25 7.38
C ASP A 675 -2.51 -20.62 8.11
N LEU A 676 -2.62 -20.38 9.43
CA LEU A 676 -1.50 -19.90 10.22
C LEU A 676 -0.34 -20.90 10.20
N PRO A 677 0.91 -20.44 10.06
CA PRO A 677 2.08 -21.28 10.32
C PRO A 677 2.05 -21.88 11.73
N ASP A 678 2.61 -23.08 11.90
CA ASP A 678 2.73 -23.69 13.21
C ASP A 678 3.59 -22.81 14.16
N GLU A 679 4.56 -22.07 13.57
CA GLU A 679 5.39 -21.11 14.29
C GLU A 679 5.62 -19.85 13.43
N MET A 680 5.40 -18.67 14.03
CA MET A 680 5.66 -17.37 13.42
C MET A 680 6.58 -16.55 14.32
N THR A 681 7.79 -16.28 13.86
CA THR A 681 8.80 -15.51 14.58
C THR A 681 8.99 -14.14 13.93
N CYS A 682 8.85 -13.08 14.70
CA CYS A 682 9.17 -11.71 14.29
C CYS A 682 10.37 -11.20 15.09
N VAL A 683 11.50 -11.01 14.44
CA VAL A 683 12.71 -10.41 15.01
C VAL A 683 12.69 -8.91 14.75
N ILE A 684 12.58 -8.13 15.82
CA ILE A 684 12.68 -6.67 15.75
C ILE A 684 14.17 -6.30 15.80
N VAL A 685 14.67 -5.68 14.72
CA VAL A 685 16.05 -5.19 14.64
C VAL A 685 16.06 -3.71 14.97
N GLU A 686 16.82 -3.33 16.01
CA GLU A 686 16.96 -1.97 16.49
C GLU A 686 18.43 -1.53 16.39
N ASN A 687 18.74 -0.65 15.46
CA ASN A 687 20.07 -0.04 15.24
C ASN A 687 20.10 1.47 15.54
N GLU A 688 18.94 2.09 15.84
CA GLU A 688 18.75 3.50 16.26
C GLU A 688 19.27 4.54 15.25
N ASP A 689 19.43 4.18 13.99
CA ASP A 689 19.95 5.04 12.92
C ASP A 689 18.88 5.59 11.98
N GLY A 690 17.60 5.39 12.30
CA GLY A 690 16.48 5.88 11.51
C GLY A 690 16.34 7.41 11.57
N PRO A 691 15.76 8.03 10.52
CA PRO A 691 15.55 9.47 10.44
C PRO A 691 14.36 9.95 11.28
N GLY A 692 13.57 9.03 11.84
CA GLY A 692 12.38 9.32 12.62
C GLY A 692 12.67 9.68 14.08
N PRO A 693 11.61 9.89 14.88
CA PRO A 693 11.76 10.22 16.31
C PRO A 693 12.53 9.12 17.03
N PHE A 694 13.50 9.53 17.84
CA PHE A 694 14.38 8.64 18.62
C PHE A 694 15.13 7.60 17.78
N GLY A 695 15.34 7.84 16.48
CA GLY A 695 16.01 6.90 15.57
C GLY A 695 15.08 5.83 14.97
N ALA A 696 13.77 6.05 14.96
CA ALA A 696 12.79 5.10 14.41
C ALA A 696 12.81 5.06 12.88
N LYS A 697 12.54 3.88 12.31
CA LYS A 697 12.14 3.63 10.92
C LYS A 697 10.70 3.11 10.87
N GLY A 698 10.06 3.16 9.71
CA GLY A 698 8.77 2.53 9.47
C GLY A 698 8.92 1.04 9.18
N CYS A 699 7.87 0.26 9.42
CA CYS A 699 7.85 -1.18 9.21
C CYS A 699 6.47 -1.66 8.69
N GLY A 700 5.82 -0.82 7.89
CA GLY A 700 4.44 -1.10 7.48
C GLY A 700 4.31 -2.14 6.37
N GLU A 701 5.34 -2.37 5.55
CA GLU A 701 5.20 -3.03 4.24
C GLU A 701 6.19 -4.18 4.01
N GLY A 702 7.33 -4.19 4.71
CA GLY A 702 8.48 -5.03 4.40
C GLY A 702 8.22 -6.55 4.37
N ALA A 703 7.48 -7.10 5.33
CA ALA A 703 7.25 -8.54 5.40
C ALA A 703 6.44 -9.07 4.20
N LEU A 704 5.51 -8.27 3.66
CA LEU A 704 4.79 -8.65 2.44
C LEU A 704 5.72 -8.72 1.22
N ALA A 705 6.78 -7.96 1.19
CA ALA A 705 7.77 -8.02 0.10
C ALA A 705 8.67 -9.26 0.22
N ALA A 706 8.98 -9.72 1.45
CA ALA A 706 9.90 -10.83 1.69
C ALA A 706 9.22 -12.21 1.70
N VAL A 707 8.09 -12.36 2.40
CA VAL A 707 7.49 -13.67 2.70
C VAL A 707 7.10 -14.48 1.47
N PRO A 708 6.48 -13.93 0.40
CA PRO A 708 6.16 -14.73 -0.78
C PRO A 708 7.39 -15.40 -1.41
N ALA A 709 8.51 -14.67 -1.47
CA ALA A 709 9.77 -15.21 -2.00
C ALA A 709 10.32 -16.32 -1.11
N ALA A 710 10.30 -16.16 0.22
CA ALA A 710 10.76 -17.18 1.15
C ALA A 710 9.97 -18.49 1.01
N VAL A 711 8.63 -18.40 0.84
CA VAL A 711 7.74 -19.56 0.64
C VAL A 711 8.04 -20.26 -0.68
N VAL A 712 8.18 -19.51 -1.78
CA VAL A 712 8.50 -20.09 -3.09
C VAL A 712 9.89 -20.75 -3.09
N ASN A 713 10.87 -20.11 -2.47
CA ASN A 713 12.23 -20.66 -2.33
C ASN A 713 12.25 -21.92 -1.47
N ALA A 714 11.44 -21.97 -0.40
CA ALA A 714 11.27 -23.15 0.42
C ALA A 714 10.63 -24.31 -0.36
N LEU A 715 9.59 -24.02 -1.18
CA LEU A 715 8.98 -25.03 -2.03
C LEU A 715 9.96 -25.55 -3.10
N ALA A 716 10.80 -24.67 -3.65
CA ALA A 716 11.84 -25.04 -4.59
C ALA A 716 12.93 -25.91 -3.95
N ASP A 717 13.28 -25.67 -2.67
CA ASP A 717 14.19 -26.49 -1.87
C ASP A 717 13.58 -27.85 -1.50
N ALA A 718 12.24 -27.96 -1.42
CA ALA A 718 11.50 -29.22 -1.36
C ALA A 718 11.43 -29.93 -2.71
N GLY A 719 12.03 -29.41 -3.80
CA GLY A 719 12.12 -29.99 -5.12
C GLY A 719 11.07 -29.51 -6.12
N VAL A 720 10.22 -28.53 -5.78
CA VAL A 720 9.14 -28.04 -6.65
C VAL A 720 9.36 -26.55 -7.01
N PRO A 721 10.25 -26.21 -7.96
CA PRO A 721 10.43 -24.83 -8.40
C PRO A 721 9.22 -24.33 -9.18
N MET A 722 8.72 -23.14 -8.82
CA MET A 722 7.55 -22.48 -9.43
C MET A 722 7.93 -21.13 -10.03
N GLN A 723 7.19 -20.74 -11.10
CA GLN A 723 7.35 -19.45 -11.79
C GLN A 723 6.06 -18.66 -11.87
N GLU A 724 5.01 -19.13 -11.20
CA GLU A 724 3.70 -18.48 -11.12
C GLU A 724 3.15 -18.52 -9.70
N LEU A 725 2.40 -17.50 -9.32
CA LEU A 725 1.63 -17.42 -8.10
C LEU A 725 0.12 -17.32 -8.43
N PRO A 726 -0.75 -17.70 -7.50
CA PRO A 726 -0.50 -18.37 -6.23
C PRO A 726 -0.11 -19.84 -6.40
N LEU A 727 0.53 -20.41 -5.38
CA LEU A 727 0.90 -21.84 -5.30
C LEU A 727 -0.33 -22.69 -4.96
N THR A 728 -1.36 -22.63 -5.80
CA THR A 728 -2.56 -23.44 -5.56
C THR A 728 -2.22 -24.93 -5.60
N PRO A 729 -2.93 -25.79 -4.86
CA PRO A 729 -2.70 -27.23 -4.88
C PRO A 729 -2.66 -27.82 -6.30
N GLU A 730 -3.53 -27.34 -7.19
CA GLU A 730 -3.55 -27.79 -8.58
C GLU A 730 -2.29 -27.43 -9.36
N ARG A 731 -1.79 -26.16 -9.24
CA ARG A 731 -0.55 -25.70 -9.92
C ARG A 731 0.65 -26.50 -9.41
N VAL A 732 0.75 -26.66 -8.09
CA VAL A 732 1.86 -27.41 -7.46
C VAL A 732 1.81 -28.87 -7.86
N TRP A 733 0.63 -29.52 -7.83
CA TRP A 733 0.46 -30.91 -8.25
C TRP A 733 0.79 -31.12 -9.74
N ARG A 734 0.35 -30.24 -10.64
CA ARG A 734 0.72 -30.29 -12.06
C ARG A 734 2.23 -30.20 -12.22
N ARG A 735 2.89 -29.31 -11.48
CA ARG A 735 4.35 -29.18 -11.53
C ARG A 735 5.05 -30.44 -11.05
N ILE A 736 4.61 -31.03 -9.94
CA ILE A 736 5.16 -32.31 -9.44
C ILE A 736 4.99 -33.42 -10.50
N ARG A 737 3.85 -33.51 -11.16
CA ARG A 737 3.63 -34.46 -12.25
C ARG A 737 4.64 -34.28 -13.38
N THR A 738 4.83 -33.06 -13.85
CA THR A 738 5.84 -32.76 -14.88
C THR A 738 7.22 -33.19 -14.43
N LEU A 739 7.61 -32.90 -13.19
CA LEU A 739 8.91 -33.30 -12.64
C LEU A 739 9.05 -34.83 -12.53
N LYS A 740 7.99 -35.58 -12.18
CA LYS A 740 7.96 -37.05 -12.19
C LYS A 740 8.18 -37.58 -13.62
N GLU A 741 7.52 -37.01 -14.62
CA GLU A 741 7.65 -37.36 -16.04
C GLU A 741 9.06 -37.07 -16.58
N GLU A 742 9.70 -36.01 -16.12
CA GLU A 742 11.10 -35.64 -16.45
C GLU A 742 12.14 -36.46 -15.66
N GLY A 743 11.74 -37.34 -14.73
CA GLY A 743 12.64 -38.07 -13.87
C GLY A 743 13.39 -37.21 -12.85
N ARG A 744 12.85 -36.06 -12.51
CA ARG A 744 13.41 -35.06 -11.57
C ARG A 744 12.70 -35.05 -10.23
N TRP A 745 11.82 -35.98 -9.96
CA TRP A 745 11.10 -36.16 -8.69
C TRP A 745 11.17 -37.61 -8.23
N PRO A 746 11.43 -37.94 -6.93
CA PRO A 746 11.82 -36.98 -5.85
C PRO A 746 13.19 -36.35 -6.13
N PRO A 747 13.45 -35.17 -5.54
CA PRO A 747 14.66 -34.41 -5.80
C PRO A 747 15.94 -35.10 -5.33
#